data_96d4aff90bc8d6abcded6b02d4f1da5a
#
_entry.id   96d4aff90bc8d6abcded6b02d4f1da5a
#
_cell.length_a   1.000
_cell.length_b   1.000
_cell.length_c   1.000
_cell.angle_alpha   90.00
_cell.angle_beta   90.00
_cell.angle_gamma   90.00
#
_symmetry.space_group_name_H-M   'P 1'
#
loop_
_entity.id
_entity.type
_entity.pdbx_description
1 polymer ?
#
loop_
_entity_poly.entity_id
_entity_poly.type
_entity_poly.pdbx_seq_one_letter_code
_entity_poly.pdbx_strand_id
1 'polypeptide(L)'
;MAYFLLAATFLPLLMSPVSYILGKRIGINAVTWFSFGILAISTALLFVSAATLNGGQTAYVESYPWSQFGNFGLRLDGLSLPFAMIIYILCTALALYSKPYMIHKIMEDLHGHGGGVGSGSSNSSSSSAQATSIVDRNQQQHVQNQMGLYFALYMTFSMGMLGTVLATNLIEFFVFFELMLVPSFFLVAFYGYGARLRIALMFFFWTHVGAVVLLLGLLAMGFFAGGFDYATVKANVTKIPAQWLSIIVFALVMGLGVKLAAFLLHIWLPYAHAEAPTPVSALLSPAMIGIGAYGLLRLWLDLLTGSYAQYSLYINMWGLATMIYGGAMALMQDDIKRVLAYSSISQMGYILFGLGSESILGITGGTLMYVTHGLGKGILFMMAGSIILQTGTRSMSKLGGLGGKMPYTAVIAMVGGLTIIGIPPTSGFMSEWILFNGVLQTGIHDMNSLRIALFGFGILTTVLSSAYILWMYKRIFFGKIPQELVHVKDANRYITVTMGALAALTLIIGVYPTPFLNPIAGYIQGIFAHTPDVLPLPTAGGGGSNNGEGGAGSGGPSAVGDSSITSANSKNVAIEAAGIHPYKNVMANSQKFGNNVIHNYNYGISNQYQDNNNNNNNYNTGLIKISSALKGAIATTTK
;
A
#
# COMPACT_ATOMS: atom_id res chain seq x y z
N MET A 1 -21.44 -25.19 -0.76
CA MET A 1 -20.23 -24.34 -0.76
C MET A 1 -20.53 -23.10 0.06
N ALA A 2 -19.59 -22.64 0.87
CA ALA A 2 -19.79 -21.41 1.64
C ALA A 2 -19.46 -20.22 0.73
N TYR A 3 -20.37 -19.26 0.62
CA TYR A 3 -20.25 -18.06 -0.22
C TYR A 3 -19.62 -16.89 0.57
N PHE A 4 -18.45 -17.12 1.18
CA PHE A 4 -17.85 -16.15 2.09
C PHE A 4 -17.30 -14.91 1.36
N LEU A 5 -16.64 -15.10 0.20
CA LEU A 5 -16.10 -13.97 -0.58
C LEU A 5 -17.21 -13.19 -1.24
N LEU A 6 -18.23 -13.88 -1.79
CA LEU A 6 -19.38 -13.21 -2.38
C LEU A 6 -20.10 -12.35 -1.32
N ALA A 7 -20.34 -12.93 -0.14
CA ALA A 7 -20.96 -12.18 0.95
C ALA A 7 -20.07 -11.02 1.42
N ALA A 8 -18.77 -11.24 1.64
CA ALA A 8 -17.84 -10.17 2.05
C ALA A 8 -17.83 -9.02 1.05
N THR A 9 -17.86 -9.32 -0.26
CA THR A 9 -17.79 -8.30 -1.32
C THR A 9 -19.11 -7.55 -1.46
N PHE A 10 -20.24 -8.25 -1.57
CA PHE A 10 -21.53 -7.64 -1.94
C PHE A 10 -22.38 -7.17 -0.75
N LEU A 11 -22.12 -7.65 0.48
CA LEU A 11 -22.87 -7.22 1.66
C LEU A 11 -22.86 -5.69 1.85
N PRO A 12 -21.73 -4.97 1.72
CA PRO A 12 -21.71 -3.50 1.80
C PRO A 12 -22.57 -2.84 0.72
N LEU A 13 -22.56 -3.33 -0.52
CA LEU A 13 -23.39 -2.79 -1.59
C LEU A 13 -24.88 -2.99 -1.32
N LEU A 14 -25.27 -4.22 -0.98
CA LEU A 14 -26.67 -4.58 -0.70
C LEU A 14 -27.25 -3.78 0.48
N MET A 15 -26.39 -3.47 1.47
CA MET A 15 -26.77 -2.71 2.67
C MET A 15 -26.62 -1.19 2.51
N SER A 16 -26.05 -0.71 1.41
CA SER A 16 -25.89 0.72 1.12
C SER A 16 -27.22 1.48 1.09
N PRO A 17 -28.33 1.02 0.43
CA PRO A 17 -29.62 1.71 0.51
C PRO A 17 -30.21 1.72 1.91
N VAL A 18 -29.99 0.65 2.69
CA VAL A 18 -30.44 0.57 4.09
C VAL A 18 -29.72 1.63 4.93
N SER A 19 -28.42 1.82 4.73
CA SER A 19 -27.64 2.90 5.37
C SER A 19 -28.25 4.28 5.10
N TYR A 20 -28.62 4.57 3.86
CA TYR A 20 -29.28 5.82 3.50
C TYR A 20 -30.60 6.02 4.26
N ILE A 21 -31.45 4.98 4.29
CA ILE A 21 -32.74 5.02 4.98
C ILE A 21 -32.56 5.18 6.50
N LEU A 22 -31.61 4.47 7.11
CA LEU A 22 -31.30 4.56 8.54
C LEU A 22 -30.83 5.97 8.92
N GLY A 23 -29.95 6.56 8.11
CA GLY A 23 -29.50 7.93 8.32
C GLY A 23 -30.67 8.91 8.32
N LYS A 24 -31.56 8.79 7.32
CA LYS A 24 -32.70 9.66 7.14
C LYS A 24 -33.77 9.52 8.23
N ARG A 25 -34.05 8.28 8.69
CA ARG A 25 -35.22 8.01 9.58
C ARG A 25 -34.85 7.83 11.05
N ILE A 26 -33.69 7.26 11.36
CA ILE A 26 -33.33 6.88 12.74
C ILE A 26 -32.25 7.81 13.31
N GLY A 27 -31.25 8.18 12.49
CA GLY A 27 -30.25 9.16 12.87
C GLY A 27 -28.80 8.70 12.73
N ILE A 28 -27.88 9.63 13.07
CA ILE A 28 -26.44 9.52 12.82
C ILE A 28 -25.80 8.32 13.53
N ASN A 29 -26.19 8.07 14.79
CA ASN A 29 -25.62 6.95 15.55
C ASN A 29 -25.98 5.60 14.92
N ALA A 30 -27.23 5.43 14.50
CA ALA A 30 -27.71 4.19 13.89
C ALA A 30 -26.97 3.90 12.58
N VAL A 31 -26.86 4.88 11.68
CA VAL A 31 -26.17 4.67 10.39
C VAL A 31 -24.68 4.38 10.58
N THR A 32 -24.01 5.05 11.53
CA THR A 32 -22.58 4.85 11.79
C THR A 32 -22.32 3.43 12.28
N TRP A 33 -23.03 3.00 13.33
CA TRP A 33 -22.83 1.65 13.89
C TRP A 33 -23.29 0.55 12.95
N PHE A 34 -24.34 0.78 12.17
CA PHE A 34 -24.79 -0.13 11.14
C PHE A 34 -23.70 -0.32 10.06
N SER A 35 -23.19 0.78 9.49
CA SER A 35 -22.16 0.72 8.45
C SER A 35 -20.85 0.10 8.97
N PHE A 36 -20.45 0.45 10.20
CA PHE A 36 -19.33 -0.20 10.87
C PHE A 36 -19.56 -1.70 11.03
N GLY A 37 -20.75 -2.12 11.50
CA GLY A 37 -21.10 -3.53 11.70
C GLY A 37 -21.06 -4.33 10.40
N ILE A 38 -21.61 -3.78 9.31
CA ILE A 38 -21.58 -4.41 7.97
C ILE A 38 -20.15 -4.61 7.49
N LEU A 39 -19.30 -3.57 7.58
CA LEU A 39 -17.90 -3.66 7.18
C LEU A 39 -17.09 -4.60 8.09
N ALA A 40 -17.37 -4.61 9.39
CA ALA A 40 -16.74 -5.54 10.33
C ALA A 40 -17.12 -7.00 10.04
N ILE A 41 -18.39 -7.28 9.72
CA ILE A 41 -18.83 -8.61 9.28
C ILE A 41 -18.12 -9.01 8.00
N SER A 42 -18.08 -8.12 6.99
CA SER A 42 -17.37 -8.39 5.73
C SER A 42 -15.88 -8.63 5.95
N THR A 43 -15.24 -7.87 6.85
CA THR A 43 -13.85 -8.09 7.26
C THR A 43 -13.67 -9.45 7.93
N ALA A 44 -14.58 -9.84 8.84
CA ALA A 44 -14.54 -11.14 9.51
C ALA A 44 -14.69 -12.30 8.51
N LEU A 45 -15.57 -12.18 7.51
CA LEU A 45 -15.72 -13.17 6.44
C LEU A 45 -14.44 -13.35 5.62
N LEU A 46 -13.70 -12.26 5.35
CA LEU A 46 -12.37 -12.35 4.73
C LEU A 46 -11.36 -13.08 5.62
N PHE A 47 -11.34 -12.84 6.93
CA PHE A 47 -10.47 -13.57 7.86
C PHE A 47 -10.82 -15.07 7.91
N VAL A 48 -12.10 -15.42 7.88
CA VAL A 48 -12.54 -16.82 7.81
C VAL A 48 -12.06 -17.46 6.50
N SER A 49 -12.21 -16.76 5.36
CA SER A 49 -11.70 -17.24 4.07
C SER A 49 -10.17 -17.38 4.06
N ALA A 50 -9.44 -16.43 4.69
CA ALA A 50 -7.98 -16.49 4.80
C ALA A 50 -7.50 -17.65 5.69
N ALA A 51 -8.27 -18.03 6.71
CA ALA A 51 -7.92 -19.15 7.59
C ALA A 51 -7.89 -20.50 6.82
N THR A 52 -8.62 -20.61 5.72
CA THR A 52 -8.58 -21.81 4.86
C THR A 52 -7.25 -21.95 4.11
N LEU A 53 -6.55 -20.83 3.83
CA LEU A 53 -5.24 -20.85 3.19
C LEU A 53 -4.17 -21.45 4.11
N ASN A 54 -4.29 -21.24 5.43
CA ASN A 54 -3.41 -21.83 6.42
C ASN A 54 -3.57 -23.37 6.55
N GLY A 55 -4.69 -23.91 6.04
CA GLY A 55 -4.98 -25.35 5.97
C GLY A 55 -4.33 -26.10 4.79
N GLY A 56 -3.38 -25.48 4.07
CA GLY A 56 -2.65 -26.08 2.94
C GLY A 56 -3.27 -25.80 1.56
N GLN A 57 -4.32 -24.99 1.49
CA GLN A 57 -4.87 -24.52 0.22
C GLN A 57 -4.08 -23.29 -0.28
N THR A 58 -3.76 -23.26 -1.57
CA THR A 58 -3.04 -22.12 -2.19
C THR A 58 -3.96 -20.94 -2.53
N ALA A 59 -5.26 -21.19 -2.68
CA ALA A 59 -6.29 -20.20 -2.95
C ALA A 59 -7.67 -20.66 -2.50
N TYR A 60 -8.49 -19.71 -2.04
CA TYR A 60 -9.92 -19.90 -1.85
C TYR A 60 -10.65 -19.25 -3.02
N VAL A 61 -11.42 -20.03 -3.79
CA VAL A 61 -12.04 -19.59 -5.05
C VAL A 61 -13.54 -19.89 -5.02
N GLU A 62 -14.33 -18.89 -5.39
CA GLU A 62 -15.76 -19.01 -5.70
C GLU A 62 -15.96 -18.65 -7.17
N SER A 63 -16.69 -19.47 -7.93
CA SER A 63 -16.89 -19.27 -9.37
C SER A 63 -18.35 -19.52 -9.75
N TYR A 64 -18.89 -18.64 -10.57
CA TYR A 64 -20.27 -18.62 -11.03
C TYR A 64 -20.30 -18.43 -12.55
N PRO A 65 -21.14 -19.17 -13.29
CA PRO A 65 -21.26 -18.98 -14.74
C PRO A 65 -21.70 -17.55 -15.08
N TRP A 66 -20.98 -16.88 -15.99
CA TRP A 66 -21.28 -15.52 -16.43
C TRP A 66 -21.39 -15.42 -17.95
N SER A 67 -22.22 -16.27 -18.54
CA SER A 67 -22.61 -16.18 -19.96
C SER A 67 -21.44 -15.97 -20.93
N GLN A 68 -21.48 -14.89 -21.73
CA GLN A 68 -20.54 -14.60 -22.82
C GLN A 68 -19.12 -14.19 -22.37
N PHE A 69 -18.96 -13.79 -21.11
CA PHE A 69 -17.69 -13.27 -20.60
C PHE A 69 -16.85 -14.29 -19.85
N GLY A 70 -17.31 -15.56 -19.79
CA GLY A 70 -16.66 -16.62 -19.02
C GLY A 70 -17.31 -16.82 -17.65
N ASN A 71 -16.50 -16.84 -16.58
CA ASN A 71 -16.98 -17.01 -15.22
C ASN A 71 -16.83 -15.71 -14.43
N PHE A 72 -17.87 -15.36 -13.67
CA PHE A 72 -17.76 -14.42 -12.57
C PHE A 72 -17.13 -15.15 -11.39
N GLY A 73 -16.02 -14.70 -10.86
CA GLY A 73 -15.33 -15.42 -9.81
C GLY A 73 -14.60 -14.52 -8.83
N LEU A 74 -14.55 -14.95 -7.59
CA LEU A 74 -13.81 -14.28 -6.52
C LEU A 74 -12.73 -15.21 -6.00
N ARG A 75 -11.51 -14.72 -5.94
CA ARG A 75 -10.33 -15.49 -5.53
C ARG A 75 -9.53 -14.75 -4.46
N LEU A 76 -9.34 -15.42 -3.34
CA LEU A 76 -8.41 -15.00 -2.29
C LEU A 76 -7.19 -15.93 -2.32
N ASP A 77 -6.02 -15.38 -2.61
CA ASP A 77 -4.75 -16.10 -2.69
C ASP A 77 -3.62 -15.29 -2.03
N GLY A 78 -2.38 -15.79 -2.09
CA GLY A 78 -1.23 -15.14 -1.47
C GLY A 78 -0.95 -13.72 -1.97
N LEU A 79 -1.37 -13.36 -3.18
CA LEU A 79 -1.24 -12.01 -3.71
C LEU A 79 -2.41 -11.11 -3.32
N SER A 80 -3.66 -11.57 -3.46
CA SER A 80 -4.84 -10.77 -3.16
C SER A 80 -5.08 -10.57 -1.67
N LEU A 81 -4.63 -11.51 -0.82
CA LEU A 81 -4.82 -11.49 0.63
C LEU A 81 -4.35 -10.18 1.30
N PRO A 82 -3.08 -9.73 1.14
CA PRO A 82 -2.61 -8.51 1.80
C PRO A 82 -3.38 -7.28 1.37
N PHE A 83 -3.77 -7.18 0.09
CA PHE A 83 -4.56 -6.08 -0.44
C PHE A 83 -5.98 -6.09 0.14
N ALA A 84 -6.68 -7.21 0.07
CA ALA A 84 -8.04 -7.36 0.57
C ALA A 84 -8.13 -7.05 2.08
N MET A 85 -7.19 -7.58 2.88
CA MET A 85 -7.15 -7.35 4.32
C MET A 85 -6.97 -5.88 4.66
N ILE A 86 -5.99 -5.21 4.06
CA ILE A 86 -5.73 -3.78 4.35
C ILE A 86 -6.89 -2.90 3.91
N ILE A 87 -7.49 -3.15 2.73
CA ILE A 87 -8.67 -2.41 2.27
C ILE A 87 -9.77 -2.47 3.32
N TYR A 88 -10.17 -3.66 3.77
CA TYR A 88 -11.32 -3.80 4.66
C TYR A 88 -11.03 -3.46 6.12
N ILE A 89 -9.80 -3.66 6.61
CA ILE A 89 -9.36 -3.14 7.92
C ILE A 89 -9.48 -1.61 7.94
N LEU A 90 -9.00 -0.94 6.88
CA LEU A 90 -9.09 0.52 6.77
C LEU A 90 -10.54 0.99 6.60
N CYS A 91 -11.34 0.34 5.75
CA CYS A 91 -12.74 0.69 5.57
C CYS A 91 -13.52 0.57 6.88
N THR A 92 -13.30 -0.49 7.65
CA THR A 92 -13.95 -0.71 8.95
C THR A 92 -13.50 0.33 9.98
N ALA A 93 -12.21 0.55 10.10
CA ALA A 93 -11.64 1.53 11.04
C ALA A 93 -12.12 2.95 10.75
N LEU A 94 -12.05 3.37 9.49
CA LEU A 94 -12.44 4.72 9.07
C LEU A 94 -13.94 4.98 9.11
N ALA A 95 -14.80 3.95 9.13
CA ALA A 95 -16.22 4.13 9.36
C ALA A 95 -16.52 4.79 10.72
N LEU A 96 -15.78 4.39 11.78
CA LEU A 96 -15.89 5.02 13.11
C LEU A 96 -15.27 6.42 13.13
N TYR A 97 -14.10 6.57 12.51
CA TYR A 97 -13.44 7.88 12.37
C TYR A 97 -14.31 8.90 11.66
N SER A 98 -15.08 8.47 10.64
CA SER A 98 -15.91 9.34 9.81
C SER A 98 -16.98 10.07 10.59
N LYS A 99 -17.53 9.47 11.66
CA LYS A 99 -18.64 10.07 12.41
C LYS A 99 -18.33 11.47 12.93
N PRO A 100 -17.37 11.67 13.85
CA PRO A 100 -17.10 13.00 14.39
C PRO A 100 -16.60 13.97 13.31
N TYR A 101 -15.86 13.49 12.34
CA TYR A 101 -15.32 14.32 11.27
C TYR A 101 -16.42 14.84 10.34
N MET A 102 -17.27 13.96 9.82
CA MET A 102 -18.29 14.33 8.84
C MET A 102 -19.41 15.17 9.45
N ILE A 103 -19.77 14.94 10.71
CA ILE A 103 -20.74 15.80 11.41
C ILE A 103 -20.22 17.25 11.42
N HIS A 104 -18.98 17.45 11.85
CA HIS A 104 -18.37 18.79 11.88
C HIS A 104 -18.33 19.41 10.48
N LYS A 105 -17.86 18.66 9.49
CA LYS A 105 -17.75 19.12 8.10
C LYS A 105 -19.09 19.53 7.49
N ILE A 106 -20.13 18.73 7.68
CA ILE A 106 -21.48 19.05 7.15
C ILE A 106 -22.06 20.27 7.85
N MET A 107 -21.83 20.42 9.16
CA MET A 107 -22.25 21.61 9.90
C MET A 107 -21.49 22.86 9.44
N GLU A 108 -20.18 22.77 9.21
CA GLU A 108 -19.37 23.87 8.67
C GLU A 108 -19.91 24.34 7.31
N ASP A 109 -20.24 23.42 6.41
CA ASP A 109 -20.79 23.72 5.08
C ASP A 109 -22.18 24.42 5.18
N LEU A 110 -23.01 24.03 6.14
CA LEU A 110 -24.31 24.70 6.41
C LEU A 110 -24.13 26.14 6.86
N HIS A 111 -23.21 26.42 7.78
CA HIS A 111 -22.96 27.76 8.26
C HIS A 111 -22.25 28.64 7.22
N GLY A 112 -21.36 28.09 6.42
CA GLY A 112 -20.66 28.79 5.35
C GLY A 112 -21.56 29.26 4.19
N HIS A 113 -22.67 28.57 3.93
CA HIS A 113 -23.66 28.96 2.90
C HIS A 113 -24.78 29.86 3.44
N GLY A 114 -24.92 29.98 4.80
CA GLY A 114 -25.95 30.82 5.45
C GLY A 114 -25.56 32.29 5.69
N GLY A 115 -24.34 32.68 5.33
CA GLY A 115 -23.81 34.04 5.54
C GLY A 115 -24.40 35.17 4.68
N GLY A 116 -25.53 34.94 4.01
CA GLY A 116 -26.18 35.91 3.14
C GLY A 116 -27.57 36.39 3.57
N VAL A 117 -28.08 36.01 4.75
CA VAL A 117 -29.37 36.54 5.24
C VAL A 117 -29.11 37.50 6.38
N GLY A 118 -29.36 38.75 6.07
CA GLY A 118 -29.14 39.97 6.80
C GLY A 118 -29.27 39.94 8.32
N SER A 119 -28.31 40.57 8.96
CA SER A 119 -28.47 41.16 10.30
C SER A 119 -29.52 42.26 10.27
N GLY A 120 -30.76 41.88 10.23
CA GLY A 120 -31.91 42.77 10.48
C GLY A 120 -32.28 42.65 11.95
N SER A 121 -31.89 43.65 12.71
CA SER A 121 -32.42 43.94 14.04
C SER A 121 -33.94 44.04 13.97
N SER A 122 -34.68 43.11 14.53
CA SER A 122 -36.09 43.33 14.90
C SER A 122 -36.40 42.64 16.22
N ASN A 123 -36.66 43.48 17.22
CA ASN A 123 -37.29 43.13 18.47
C ASN A 123 -38.67 42.51 18.25
N SER A 124 -38.82 41.21 18.53
CA SER A 124 -40.10 40.58 18.81
C SER A 124 -39.88 39.30 19.63
N SER A 125 -40.25 39.39 20.88
CA SER A 125 -39.88 38.51 21.99
C SER A 125 -40.89 37.39 22.29
N SER A 126 -41.50 36.74 21.31
CA SER A 126 -42.33 35.55 21.59
C SER A 126 -42.43 34.53 20.44
N SER A 127 -42.03 34.85 19.21
CA SER A 127 -41.96 33.92 18.08
C SER A 127 -40.56 33.33 17.87
N SER A 128 -39.55 33.81 18.58
CA SER A 128 -38.13 33.43 18.36
C SER A 128 -37.78 32.02 18.83
N ALA A 129 -38.33 31.52 19.92
CA ALA A 129 -38.01 30.21 20.46
C ALA A 129 -38.52 29.06 19.55
N GLN A 130 -39.71 29.27 18.96
CA GLN A 130 -40.30 28.25 18.05
C GLN A 130 -39.63 28.26 16.68
N ALA A 131 -39.24 29.42 16.17
CA ALA A 131 -38.45 29.56 14.93
C ALA A 131 -37.05 28.96 15.10
N THR A 132 -36.37 29.21 16.22
CA THR A 132 -35.06 28.64 16.55
C THR A 132 -35.13 27.12 16.65
N SER A 133 -36.17 26.57 17.30
CA SER A 133 -36.35 25.11 17.43
C SER A 133 -36.65 24.41 16.08
N ILE A 134 -37.32 25.11 15.16
CA ILE A 134 -37.59 24.60 13.80
C ILE A 134 -36.32 24.63 12.95
N VAL A 135 -35.52 25.70 13.04
CA VAL A 135 -34.24 25.82 12.35
C VAL A 135 -33.28 24.72 12.82
N ASP A 136 -33.18 24.51 14.15
CA ASP A 136 -32.35 23.44 14.72
C ASP A 136 -32.77 22.03 14.24
N ARG A 137 -34.08 21.75 14.19
CA ARG A 137 -34.60 20.47 13.68
C ARG A 137 -34.28 20.27 12.19
N ASN A 138 -34.44 21.30 11.38
CA ASN A 138 -34.15 21.22 9.94
C ASN A 138 -32.65 21.00 9.68
N GLN A 139 -31.78 21.68 10.43
CA GLN A 139 -30.35 21.48 10.38
C GLN A 139 -29.95 20.04 10.79
N GLN A 140 -30.50 19.56 11.88
CA GLN A 140 -30.28 18.20 12.35
C GLN A 140 -30.73 17.17 11.31
N GLN A 141 -31.93 17.35 10.73
CA GLN A 141 -32.43 16.47 9.66
C GLN A 141 -31.55 16.50 8.42
N HIS A 142 -31.00 17.67 8.05
CA HIS A 142 -30.07 17.79 6.93
C HIS A 142 -28.80 16.99 7.20
N VAL A 143 -28.18 17.15 8.37
CA VAL A 143 -26.97 16.39 8.76
C VAL A 143 -27.23 14.88 8.72
N GLN A 144 -28.39 14.42 9.20
CA GLN A 144 -28.79 13.01 9.18
C GLN A 144 -28.90 12.48 7.75
N ASN A 145 -29.55 13.22 6.84
CA ASN A 145 -29.69 12.86 5.45
C ASN A 145 -28.34 12.75 4.73
N GLN A 146 -27.45 13.73 4.97
CA GLN A 146 -26.11 13.76 4.39
C GLN A 146 -25.24 12.62 4.93
N MET A 147 -25.33 12.30 6.21
CA MET A 147 -24.60 11.16 6.79
C MET A 147 -25.09 9.82 6.21
N GLY A 148 -26.40 9.68 5.96
CA GLY A 148 -26.96 8.51 5.29
C GLY A 148 -26.40 8.33 3.89
N LEU A 149 -26.37 9.41 3.08
CA LEU A 149 -25.81 9.41 1.73
C LEU A 149 -24.29 9.13 1.74
N TYR A 150 -23.57 9.77 2.67
CA TYR A 150 -22.13 9.55 2.83
C TYR A 150 -21.82 8.07 3.06
N PHE A 151 -22.48 7.41 4.01
CA PHE A 151 -22.22 6.00 4.30
C PHE A 151 -22.68 5.05 3.19
N ALA A 152 -23.75 5.41 2.47
CA ALA A 152 -24.17 4.64 1.29
C ALA A 152 -23.09 4.64 0.20
N LEU A 153 -22.56 5.83 -0.15
CA LEU A 153 -21.45 5.96 -1.11
C LEU A 153 -20.17 5.30 -0.59
N TYR A 154 -19.88 5.45 0.70
CA TYR A 154 -18.72 4.87 1.36
C TYR A 154 -18.70 3.34 1.26
N MET A 155 -19.83 2.68 1.54
CA MET A 155 -19.94 1.22 1.46
C MET A 155 -19.85 0.71 0.01
N THR A 156 -20.44 1.43 -0.95
CA THR A 156 -20.32 1.12 -2.37
C THR A 156 -18.86 1.26 -2.85
N PHE A 157 -18.16 2.29 -2.39
CA PHE A 157 -16.73 2.49 -2.66
C PHE A 157 -15.87 1.34 -2.10
N SER A 158 -16.15 0.93 -0.87
CA SER A 158 -15.44 -0.18 -0.21
C SER A 158 -15.60 -1.49 -0.97
N MET A 159 -16.82 -1.78 -1.45
CA MET A 159 -17.12 -2.97 -2.26
C MET A 159 -16.35 -2.96 -3.59
N GLY A 160 -16.34 -1.83 -4.31
CA GLY A 160 -15.60 -1.72 -5.57
C GLY A 160 -14.11 -2.02 -5.41
N MET A 161 -13.48 -1.54 -4.33
CA MET A 161 -12.07 -1.82 -4.02
C MET A 161 -11.82 -3.31 -3.78
N LEU A 162 -12.65 -3.96 -2.95
CA LEU A 162 -12.48 -5.39 -2.66
C LEU A 162 -12.75 -6.26 -3.88
N GLY A 163 -13.83 -5.98 -4.63
CA GLY A 163 -14.17 -6.72 -5.84
C GLY A 163 -13.04 -6.69 -6.88
N THR A 164 -12.39 -5.54 -7.07
CA THR A 164 -11.24 -5.42 -7.99
C THR A 164 -10.09 -6.35 -7.59
N VAL A 165 -9.82 -6.47 -6.30
CA VAL A 165 -8.70 -7.29 -5.79
C VAL A 165 -9.03 -8.80 -5.82
N LEU A 166 -10.30 -9.16 -5.71
CA LEU A 166 -10.73 -10.56 -5.69
C LEU A 166 -11.13 -11.10 -7.08
N ALA A 167 -11.30 -10.24 -8.10
CA ALA A 167 -11.72 -10.63 -9.44
C ALA A 167 -10.85 -11.72 -10.06
N THR A 168 -11.48 -12.62 -10.84
CA THR A 168 -10.82 -13.70 -11.56
C THR A 168 -10.93 -13.60 -13.07
N ASN A 169 -11.60 -12.54 -13.54
CA ASN A 169 -11.87 -12.27 -14.95
C ASN A 169 -11.50 -10.82 -15.29
N LEU A 170 -11.00 -10.57 -16.49
CA LEU A 170 -10.53 -9.25 -16.92
C LEU A 170 -11.67 -8.20 -16.96
N ILE A 171 -12.84 -8.61 -17.41
CA ILE A 171 -14.01 -7.71 -17.48
C ILE A 171 -14.55 -7.44 -16.08
N GLU A 172 -14.61 -8.46 -15.23
CA GLU A 172 -14.98 -8.34 -13.82
C GLU A 172 -14.04 -7.37 -13.08
N PHE A 173 -12.72 -7.52 -13.26
CA PHE A 173 -11.72 -6.60 -12.72
C PHE A 173 -12.02 -5.16 -13.13
N PHE A 174 -12.26 -4.92 -14.43
CA PHE A 174 -12.54 -3.59 -14.94
C PHE A 174 -13.85 -3.00 -14.39
N VAL A 175 -14.92 -3.79 -14.30
CA VAL A 175 -16.20 -3.35 -13.73
C VAL A 175 -16.04 -2.89 -12.29
N PHE A 176 -15.38 -3.67 -11.44
CA PHE A 176 -15.12 -3.26 -10.06
C PHE A 176 -14.15 -2.08 -9.96
N PHE A 177 -13.15 -2.02 -10.86
CA PHE A 177 -12.20 -0.92 -10.95
C PHE A 177 -12.89 0.43 -11.24
N GLU A 178 -13.90 0.44 -12.12
CA GLU A 178 -14.72 1.62 -12.37
C GLU A 178 -15.76 1.86 -11.26
N LEU A 179 -16.32 0.78 -10.71
CA LEU A 179 -17.31 0.88 -9.64
C LEU A 179 -16.75 1.52 -8.35
N MET A 180 -15.45 1.42 -8.09
CA MET A 180 -14.83 2.19 -7.01
C MET A 180 -14.62 3.67 -7.36
N LEU A 181 -14.49 4.03 -8.63
CA LEU A 181 -14.24 5.41 -9.06
C LEU A 181 -15.49 6.29 -8.89
N VAL A 182 -16.65 5.80 -9.31
CA VAL A 182 -17.89 6.59 -9.28
C VAL A 182 -18.29 7.06 -7.88
N PRO A 183 -18.40 6.20 -6.85
CA PRO A 183 -18.73 6.68 -5.52
C PRO A 183 -17.63 7.56 -4.91
N SER A 184 -16.34 7.32 -5.22
CA SER A 184 -15.26 8.18 -4.76
C SER A 184 -15.35 9.59 -5.36
N PHE A 185 -15.73 9.71 -6.64
CA PHE A 185 -16.03 11.00 -7.27
C PHE A 185 -17.14 11.74 -6.50
N PHE A 186 -18.28 11.10 -6.21
CA PHE A 186 -19.36 11.72 -5.48
C PHE A 186 -18.97 12.09 -4.04
N LEU A 187 -18.17 11.27 -3.36
CA LEU A 187 -17.66 11.59 -2.03
C LEU A 187 -16.79 12.86 -2.03
N VAL A 188 -15.98 13.06 -3.06
CA VAL A 188 -15.18 14.29 -3.21
C VAL A 188 -16.05 15.48 -3.64
N ALA A 189 -16.95 15.27 -4.61
CA ALA A 189 -17.80 16.34 -5.15
C ALA A 189 -18.79 16.93 -4.13
N PHE A 190 -19.39 16.06 -3.28
CA PHE A 190 -20.40 16.51 -2.31
C PHE A 190 -19.79 17.00 -1.00
N TYR A 191 -18.74 16.34 -0.51
CA TYR A 191 -18.19 16.57 0.83
C TYR A 191 -16.79 17.19 0.85
N GLY A 192 -16.21 17.50 -0.32
CA GLY A 192 -14.89 18.12 -0.43
C GLY A 192 -14.83 19.57 0.03
N TYR A 193 -13.63 20.12 0.03
CA TYR A 193 -13.34 21.53 0.37
C TYR A 193 -13.15 22.36 -0.90
N GLY A 194 -13.19 23.69 -0.75
CA GLY A 194 -12.84 24.63 -1.81
C GLY A 194 -13.52 24.38 -3.14
N ALA A 195 -12.74 24.27 -4.22
CA ALA A 195 -13.23 24.02 -5.57
C ALA A 195 -13.57 22.53 -5.81
N ARG A 196 -14.27 21.92 -4.86
CA ARG A 196 -14.53 20.46 -4.77
C ARG A 196 -15.05 19.82 -6.05
N LEU A 197 -16.02 20.45 -6.74
CA LEU A 197 -16.59 19.87 -7.96
C LEU A 197 -15.58 19.88 -9.12
N ARG A 198 -14.84 20.98 -9.30
CA ARG A 198 -13.80 21.08 -10.35
C ARG A 198 -12.72 20.03 -10.14
N ILE A 199 -12.28 19.86 -8.89
CA ILE A 199 -11.23 18.87 -8.55
C ILE A 199 -11.77 17.44 -8.65
N ALA A 200 -13.01 17.19 -8.25
CA ALA A 200 -13.65 15.89 -8.42
C ALA A 200 -13.76 15.51 -9.90
N LEU A 201 -14.17 16.44 -10.77
CA LEU A 201 -14.22 16.22 -12.22
C LEU A 201 -12.83 15.97 -12.81
N MET A 202 -11.81 16.75 -12.41
CA MET A 202 -10.43 16.54 -12.84
C MET A 202 -9.94 15.14 -12.43
N PHE A 203 -10.17 14.75 -11.17
CA PHE A 203 -9.84 13.41 -10.65
C PHE A 203 -10.55 12.31 -11.45
N PHE A 204 -11.86 12.46 -11.68
CA PHE A 204 -12.67 11.50 -12.42
C PHE A 204 -12.18 11.34 -13.86
N PHE A 205 -12.09 12.43 -14.62
CA PHE A 205 -11.67 12.36 -16.02
C PHE A 205 -10.25 11.86 -16.19
N TRP A 206 -9.30 12.32 -15.34
CA TRP A 206 -7.92 11.87 -15.44
C TRP A 206 -7.79 10.36 -15.22
N THR A 207 -8.44 9.85 -14.16
CA THR A 207 -8.38 8.41 -13.84
C THR A 207 -9.21 7.58 -14.83
N HIS A 208 -10.31 8.11 -15.36
CA HIS A 208 -11.12 7.42 -16.36
C HIS A 208 -10.40 7.29 -17.71
N VAL A 209 -9.65 8.32 -18.16
CA VAL A 209 -8.78 8.19 -19.35
C VAL A 209 -7.77 7.06 -19.17
N GLY A 210 -7.12 6.96 -18.00
CA GLY A 210 -6.26 5.83 -17.69
C GLY A 210 -7.00 4.49 -17.73
N ALA A 211 -8.22 4.44 -17.19
CA ALA A 211 -9.05 3.24 -17.20
C ALA A 211 -9.47 2.82 -18.60
N VAL A 212 -9.76 3.75 -19.51
CA VAL A 212 -10.06 3.44 -20.93
C VAL A 212 -8.83 2.82 -21.61
N VAL A 213 -7.63 3.36 -21.38
CA VAL A 213 -6.39 2.78 -21.91
C VAL A 213 -6.19 1.36 -21.34
N LEU A 214 -6.43 1.16 -20.04
CA LEU A 214 -6.42 -0.16 -19.40
C LEU A 214 -7.42 -1.10 -20.09
N LEU A 215 -8.66 -0.67 -20.28
CA LEU A 215 -9.72 -1.48 -20.91
C LEU A 215 -9.31 -1.97 -22.29
N LEU A 216 -8.74 -1.09 -23.12
CA LEU A 216 -8.26 -1.49 -24.45
C LEU A 216 -7.19 -2.60 -24.37
N GLY A 217 -6.28 -2.50 -23.40
CA GLY A 217 -5.30 -3.56 -23.11
C GLY A 217 -5.95 -4.87 -22.67
N LEU A 218 -6.95 -4.81 -21.75
CA LEU A 218 -7.66 -5.99 -21.26
C LEU A 218 -8.48 -6.67 -22.37
N LEU A 219 -9.18 -5.89 -23.20
CA LEU A 219 -9.96 -6.41 -24.32
C LEU A 219 -9.04 -7.08 -25.36
N ALA A 220 -7.92 -6.44 -25.71
CA ALA A 220 -6.95 -7.04 -26.63
C ALA A 220 -6.36 -8.34 -26.06
N MET A 221 -6.00 -8.35 -24.77
CA MET A 221 -5.48 -9.53 -24.09
C MET A 221 -6.48 -10.69 -24.12
N GLY A 222 -7.74 -10.44 -23.74
CA GLY A 222 -8.80 -11.46 -23.77
C GLY A 222 -9.12 -11.94 -25.18
N PHE A 223 -9.14 -11.04 -26.17
CA PHE A 223 -9.39 -11.37 -27.59
C PHE A 223 -8.35 -12.34 -28.13
N PHE A 224 -7.06 -12.04 -27.97
CA PHE A 224 -6.00 -12.91 -28.48
C PHE A 224 -5.85 -14.20 -27.67
N ALA A 225 -6.13 -14.18 -26.37
CA ALA A 225 -6.11 -15.38 -25.52
C ALA A 225 -7.34 -16.30 -25.75
N GLY A 226 -8.40 -15.79 -26.40
CA GLY A 226 -9.64 -16.54 -26.66
C GLY A 226 -10.58 -16.63 -25.45
N GLY A 227 -10.46 -15.71 -24.47
CA GLY A 227 -11.33 -15.61 -23.30
C GLY A 227 -10.81 -14.61 -22.28
N PHE A 228 -11.68 -14.22 -21.33
CA PHE A 228 -11.40 -13.17 -20.37
C PHE A 228 -11.06 -13.70 -18.97
N ASP A 229 -11.23 -14.97 -18.70
CA ASP A 229 -10.84 -15.58 -17.42
C ASP A 229 -9.32 -15.61 -17.28
N TYR A 230 -8.79 -15.28 -16.10
CA TYR A 230 -7.34 -15.27 -15.83
C TYR A 230 -6.68 -16.61 -16.16
N ALA A 231 -7.36 -17.72 -15.86
CA ALA A 231 -6.87 -19.06 -16.18
C ALA A 231 -6.72 -19.26 -17.69
N THR A 232 -7.72 -18.81 -18.50
CA THR A 232 -7.68 -18.89 -19.97
C THR A 232 -6.56 -18.02 -20.55
N VAL A 233 -6.40 -16.79 -20.05
CA VAL A 233 -5.35 -15.87 -20.47
C VAL A 233 -3.97 -16.47 -20.18
N LYS A 234 -3.76 -16.97 -18.95
CA LYS A 234 -2.48 -17.56 -18.54
C LYS A 234 -2.12 -18.80 -19.35
N ALA A 235 -3.09 -19.66 -19.63
CA ALA A 235 -2.89 -20.87 -20.45
C ALA A 235 -2.60 -20.54 -21.93
N ASN A 236 -3.09 -19.42 -22.44
CA ASN A 236 -3.03 -19.06 -23.86
C ASN A 236 -2.14 -17.85 -24.15
N VAL A 237 -1.28 -17.43 -23.23
CA VAL A 237 -0.41 -16.23 -23.39
C VAL A 237 0.46 -16.35 -24.65
N THR A 238 0.89 -17.54 -25.04
CA THR A 238 1.70 -17.79 -26.25
C THR A 238 0.94 -17.55 -27.56
N LYS A 239 -0.38 -17.49 -27.54
CA LYS A 239 -1.21 -17.14 -28.71
C LYS A 239 -1.23 -15.64 -29.00
N ILE A 240 -0.83 -14.80 -28.04
CA ILE A 240 -0.76 -13.36 -28.21
C ILE A 240 0.42 -13.01 -29.11
N PRO A 241 0.23 -12.40 -30.30
CA PRO A 241 1.34 -12.03 -31.18
C PRO A 241 2.29 -11.03 -30.47
N ALA A 242 3.60 -11.19 -30.65
CA ALA A 242 4.61 -10.40 -29.94
C ALA A 242 4.43 -8.88 -30.06
N GLN A 243 4.03 -8.41 -31.25
CA GLN A 243 3.74 -6.99 -31.48
C GLN A 243 2.57 -6.47 -30.61
N TRP A 244 1.53 -7.29 -30.41
CA TRP A 244 0.38 -6.95 -29.58
C TRP A 244 0.71 -7.09 -28.11
N LEU A 245 1.56 -8.05 -27.73
CA LEU A 245 1.99 -8.21 -26.35
C LEU A 245 2.63 -6.94 -25.80
N SER A 246 3.52 -6.28 -26.57
CA SER A 246 4.14 -5.02 -26.18
C SER A 246 3.12 -3.88 -26.01
N ILE A 247 2.13 -3.80 -26.93
CA ILE A 247 1.05 -2.80 -26.85
C ILE A 247 0.16 -3.06 -25.63
N ILE A 248 -0.17 -4.32 -25.35
CA ILE A 248 -0.97 -4.71 -24.18
C ILE A 248 -0.22 -4.35 -22.89
N VAL A 249 1.06 -4.72 -22.75
CA VAL A 249 1.87 -4.36 -21.59
C VAL A 249 1.94 -2.86 -21.40
N PHE A 250 2.16 -2.09 -22.48
CA PHE A 250 2.15 -0.62 -22.43
C PHE A 250 0.80 -0.08 -21.94
N ALA A 251 -0.32 -0.60 -22.45
CA ALA A 251 -1.66 -0.17 -22.03
C ALA A 251 -1.94 -0.50 -20.56
N LEU A 252 -1.52 -1.69 -20.06
CA LEU A 252 -1.62 -2.07 -18.67
C LEU A 252 -0.78 -1.14 -17.78
N VAL A 253 0.49 -0.92 -18.13
CA VAL A 253 1.43 -0.10 -17.36
C VAL A 253 0.96 1.37 -17.31
N MET A 254 0.50 1.93 -18.44
CA MET A 254 -0.01 3.30 -18.48
C MET A 254 -1.33 3.44 -17.72
N GLY A 255 -2.32 2.59 -17.98
CA GLY A 255 -3.63 2.68 -17.34
C GLY A 255 -3.58 2.47 -15.83
N LEU A 256 -2.85 1.45 -15.38
CA LEU A 256 -2.63 1.19 -13.95
C LEU A 256 -1.68 2.19 -13.31
N GLY A 257 -0.71 2.71 -14.05
CA GLY A 257 0.20 3.78 -13.63
C GLY A 257 -0.52 5.10 -13.33
N VAL A 258 -1.58 5.43 -14.09
CA VAL A 258 -2.47 6.56 -13.75
C VAL A 258 -3.13 6.34 -12.39
N LYS A 259 -3.66 5.14 -12.14
CA LYS A 259 -4.31 4.80 -10.87
C LYS A 259 -3.34 4.80 -9.71
N LEU A 260 -2.14 4.26 -9.92
CA LEU A 260 -1.03 4.24 -8.96
C LEU A 260 -0.46 5.63 -8.68
N ALA A 261 -0.76 6.60 -9.55
CA ALA A 261 -0.19 7.95 -9.54
C ALA A 261 1.35 7.95 -9.66
N ALA A 262 1.89 7.15 -10.57
CA ALA A 262 3.30 7.12 -10.87
C ALA A 262 3.78 8.44 -11.50
N PHE A 263 5.08 8.73 -11.45
CA PHE A 263 5.65 9.95 -12.04
C PHE A 263 5.19 10.16 -13.49
N LEU A 264 4.86 11.40 -13.85
CA LEU A 264 4.17 11.88 -15.05
C LEU A 264 2.66 11.64 -15.07
N LEU A 265 2.13 10.61 -14.40
CA LEU A 265 0.72 10.24 -14.39
C LEU A 265 -0.03 10.67 -13.11
N HIS A 266 0.67 11.28 -12.15
CA HIS A 266 0.25 11.56 -10.78
C HIS A 266 -0.54 12.86 -10.59
N ILE A 267 -0.73 13.69 -11.61
CA ILE A 267 -1.21 15.09 -11.49
C ILE A 267 -2.51 15.20 -10.68
N TRP A 268 -3.40 14.26 -10.80
CA TRP A 268 -4.71 14.25 -10.12
C TRP A 268 -4.60 14.09 -8.59
N LEU A 269 -3.59 13.35 -8.11
CA LEU A 269 -3.54 12.87 -6.74
C LEU A 269 -3.39 13.99 -5.69
N PRO A 270 -2.43 14.94 -5.81
CA PRO A 270 -2.26 16.00 -4.81
C PRO A 270 -3.49 16.90 -4.67
N TYR A 271 -4.18 17.16 -5.77
CA TYR A 271 -5.40 17.97 -5.76
C TYR A 271 -6.58 17.23 -5.16
N ALA A 272 -6.80 15.97 -5.57
CA ALA A 272 -7.88 15.15 -5.05
C ALA A 272 -7.76 14.98 -3.53
N HIS A 273 -6.55 14.68 -3.01
CA HIS A 273 -6.34 14.52 -1.56
C HIS A 273 -6.44 15.82 -0.79
N ALA A 274 -6.01 16.95 -1.36
CA ALA A 274 -6.15 18.24 -0.71
C ALA A 274 -7.61 18.60 -0.48
N GLU A 275 -8.47 18.34 -1.46
CA GLU A 275 -9.87 18.77 -1.41
C GLU A 275 -10.84 17.70 -0.90
N ALA A 276 -10.54 16.40 -1.00
CA ALA A 276 -11.40 15.36 -0.44
C ALA A 276 -11.56 15.50 1.09
N PRO A 277 -12.72 15.15 1.69
CA PRO A 277 -12.81 15.08 3.14
C PRO A 277 -11.81 14.06 3.68
N THR A 278 -11.24 14.32 4.87
CA THR A 278 -10.11 13.52 5.36
C THR A 278 -10.40 12.02 5.50
N PRO A 279 -11.59 11.56 5.94
CA PRO A 279 -11.89 10.13 5.94
C PRO A 279 -11.80 9.50 4.54
N VAL A 280 -12.21 10.24 3.51
CA VAL A 280 -12.11 9.79 2.12
C VAL A 280 -10.64 9.80 1.65
N SER A 281 -9.86 10.86 1.97
CA SER A 281 -8.42 10.89 1.69
C SER A 281 -7.68 9.71 2.34
N ALA A 282 -8.10 9.33 3.56
CA ALA A 282 -7.56 8.19 4.32
C ALA A 282 -7.95 6.81 3.75
N LEU A 283 -8.82 6.75 2.74
CA LEU A 283 -9.05 5.55 1.91
C LEU A 283 -8.45 5.68 0.52
N LEU A 284 -8.58 6.85 -0.12
CA LEU A 284 -8.04 7.08 -1.45
C LEU A 284 -6.53 6.80 -1.49
N SER A 285 -5.77 7.33 -0.51
CA SER A 285 -4.31 7.17 -0.47
C SER A 285 -3.87 5.77 -0.07
N PRO A 286 -4.27 5.21 1.09
CA PRO A 286 -3.74 3.92 1.51
C PRO A 286 -4.35 2.71 0.77
N ALA A 287 -5.61 2.78 0.33
CA ALA A 287 -6.30 1.64 -0.25
C ALA A 287 -6.42 1.75 -1.78
N MET A 288 -7.03 2.84 -2.31
CA MET A 288 -7.41 2.91 -3.71
C MET A 288 -6.22 3.00 -4.68
N ILE A 289 -5.19 3.83 -4.38
CA ILE A 289 -4.05 3.98 -5.30
C ILE A 289 -3.23 2.70 -5.44
N GLY A 290 -3.12 1.93 -4.36
CA GLY A 290 -2.40 0.66 -4.36
C GLY A 290 -3.04 -0.44 -5.21
N ILE A 291 -4.33 -0.29 -5.57
CA ILE A 291 -4.99 -1.20 -6.53
C ILE A 291 -4.31 -1.14 -7.91
N GLY A 292 -3.72 0.02 -8.27
CA GLY A 292 -2.88 0.11 -9.47
C GLY A 292 -1.67 -0.82 -9.42
N ALA A 293 -1.00 -0.91 -8.25
CA ALA A 293 0.09 -1.86 -8.03
C ALA A 293 -0.39 -3.31 -8.08
N TYR A 294 -1.53 -3.60 -7.42
CA TYR A 294 -2.15 -4.93 -7.51
C TYR A 294 -2.43 -5.34 -8.95
N GLY A 295 -2.99 -4.42 -9.75
CA GLY A 295 -3.23 -4.67 -11.17
C GLY A 295 -1.95 -5.00 -11.94
N LEU A 296 -0.84 -4.28 -11.71
CA LEU A 296 0.45 -4.60 -12.33
C LEU A 296 0.98 -5.97 -11.89
N LEU A 297 0.88 -6.30 -10.62
CA LEU A 297 1.27 -7.62 -10.10
C LEU A 297 0.40 -8.75 -10.66
N ARG A 298 -0.93 -8.55 -10.74
CA ARG A 298 -1.87 -9.58 -11.19
C ARG A 298 -1.93 -9.71 -12.70
N LEU A 299 -2.12 -8.58 -13.43
CA LEU A 299 -2.43 -8.63 -14.86
C LEU A 299 -1.16 -8.67 -15.73
N TRP A 300 -0.07 -8.04 -15.29
CA TRP A 300 1.19 -8.08 -16.03
C TRP A 300 2.13 -9.16 -15.48
N LEU A 301 2.53 -9.11 -14.22
CA LEU A 301 3.52 -10.03 -13.68
C LEU A 301 3.01 -11.49 -13.66
N ASP A 302 1.78 -11.74 -13.21
CA ASP A 302 1.24 -13.10 -13.07
C ASP A 302 0.71 -13.66 -14.41
N LEU A 303 -0.07 -12.88 -15.17
CA LEU A 303 -0.68 -13.37 -16.41
C LEU A 303 0.26 -13.31 -17.62
N LEU A 304 1.17 -12.32 -17.68
CA LEU A 304 2.08 -12.08 -18.80
C LEU A 304 3.56 -12.25 -18.38
N THR A 305 3.84 -13.21 -17.51
CA THR A 305 5.16 -13.43 -16.88
C THR A 305 6.31 -13.47 -17.89
N GLY A 306 6.12 -14.07 -19.08
CA GLY A 306 7.13 -14.14 -20.13
C GLY A 306 7.59 -12.79 -20.69
N SER A 307 6.83 -11.71 -20.47
CA SER A 307 7.22 -10.35 -20.87
C SER A 307 7.95 -9.57 -19.77
N TYR A 308 8.04 -10.13 -18.56
CA TYR A 308 8.47 -9.39 -17.39
C TYR A 308 9.93 -8.93 -17.46
N ALA A 309 10.85 -9.81 -17.78
CA ALA A 309 12.29 -9.50 -17.84
C ALA A 309 12.60 -8.36 -18.82
N GLN A 310 11.89 -8.29 -19.94
CA GLN A 310 12.09 -7.25 -20.96
C GLN A 310 11.81 -5.83 -20.45
N TYR A 311 10.84 -5.66 -19.52
CA TYR A 311 10.39 -4.33 -19.07
C TYR A 311 10.77 -4.01 -17.63
N SER A 312 11.25 -4.97 -16.86
CA SER A 312 11.54 -4.85 -15.44
C SER A 312 12.48 -3.70 -15.09
N LEU A 313 13.58 -3.55 -15.83
CA LEU A 313 14.55 -2.47 -15.61
C LEU A 313 13.93 -1.08 -15.81
N TYR A 314 13.08 -0.91 -16.82
CA TYR A 314 12.37 0.35 -17.07
C TYR A 314 11.39 0.68 -15.95
N ILE A 315 10.68 -0.33 -15.43
CA ILE A 315 9.79 -0.18 -14.28
C ILE A 315 10.60 0.15 -13.00
N ASN A 316 11.76 -0.46 -12.81
CA ASN A 316 12.66 -0.14 -11.69
C ASN A 316 13.13 1.32 -11.74
N MET A 317 13.60 1.80 -12.91
CA MET A 317 13.98 3.20 -13.11
C MET A 317 12.80 4.17 -12.91
N TRP A 318 11.62 3.82 -13.43
CA TRP A 318 10.42 4.63 -13.24
C TRP A 318 9.97 4.68 -11.78
N GLY A 319 10.12 3.57 -11.05
CA GLY A 319 9.94 3.49 -9.61
C GLY A 319 10.85 4.47 -8.88
N LEU A 320 12.15 4.45 -9.17
CA LEU A 320 13.11 5.38 -8.56
C LEU A 320 12.78 6.85 -8.87
N ALA A 321 12.45 7.18 -10.11
CA ALA A 321 12.04 8.53 -10.50
C ALA A 321 10.80 8.98 -9.72
N THR A 322 9.83 8.07 -9.52
CA THR A 322 8.61 8.32 -8.73
C THR A 322 8.94 8.56 -7.26
N MET A 323 9.86 7.76 -6.68
CA MET A 323 10.34 7.92 -5.29
C MET A 323 10.94 9.30 -5.07
N ILE A 324 11.91 9.69 -5.91
CA ILE A 324 12.64 10.96 -5.79
C ILE A 324 11.69 12.14 -5.98
N TYR A 325 10.91 12.13 -7.06
CA TYR A 325 9.99 13.23 -7.37
C TYR A 325 8.96 13.43 -6.26
N GLY A 326 8.29 12.35 -5.85
CA GLY A 326 7.27 12.41 -4.80
C GLY A 326 7.83 12.93 -3.47
N GLY A 327 9.01 12.45 -3.07
CA GLY A 327 9.69 12.88 -1.84
C GLY A 327 10.14 14.34 -1.88
N ALA A 328 10.75 14.79 -2.99
CA ALA A 328 11.17 16.18 -3.16
C ALA A 328 9.98 17.14 -3.14
N MET A 329 8.89 16.79 -3.84
CA MET A 329 7.67 17.59 -3.84
C MET A 329 6.98 17.62 -2.48
N ALA A 330 7.04 16.55 -1.68
CA ALA A 330 6.49 16.52 -0.33
C ALA A 330 7.20 17.52 0.59
N LEU A 331 8.52 17.66 0.51
CA LEU A 331 9.31 18.64 1.28
C LEU A 331 8.93 20.10 0.99
N MET A 332 8.46 20.38 -0.22
CA MET A 332 8.13 21.74 -0.65
C MET A 332 6.73 22.20 -0.25
N GLN A 333 5.89 21.31 0.32
CA GLN A 333 4.51 21.63 0.65
C GLN A 333 4.40 22.28 2.05
N ASP A 334 3.47 23.22 2.19
CA ASP A 334 3.02 23.78 3.48
C ASP A 334 1.69 23.18 3.98
N ASP A 335 0.91 22.60 3.09
CA ASP A 335 -0.37 21.94 3.39
C ASP A 335 -0.12 20.49 3.83
N ILE A 336 -0.55 20.12 5.05
CA ILE A 336 -0.37 18.77 5.61
C ILE A 336 -0.90 17.69 4.67
N LYS A 337 -2.09 17.89 4.08
CA LYS A 337 -2.71 16.90 3.19
C LYS A 337 -1.93 16.76 1.87
N ARG A 338 -1.34 17.86 1.37
CA ARG A 338 -0.47 17.82 0.19
C ARG A 338 0.86 17.14 0.48
N VAL A 339 1.49 17.38 1.65
CA VAL A 339 2.67 16.61 2.09
C VAL A 339 2.36 15.12 2.04
N LEU A 340 1.23 14.70 2.65
CA LEU A 340 0.81 13.31 2.70
C LEU A 340 0.49 12.76 1.30
N ALA A 341 -0.08 13.54 0.40
CA ALA A 341 -0.36 13.15 -0.97
C ALA A 341 0.92 12.87 -1.77
N TYR A 342 1.87 13.83 -1.78
CA TYR A 342 3.15 13.65 -2.48
C TYR A 342 4.00 12.54 -1.87
N SER A 343 3.97 12.40 -0.55
CA SER A 343 4.63 11.27 0.10
C SER A 343 3.99 9.92 -0.27
N SER A 344 2.69 9.87 -0.65
CA SER A 344 2.08 8.65 -1.21
C SER A 344 2.59 8.34 -2.61
N ILE A 345 2.80 9.36 -3.47
CA ILE A 345 3.45 9.19 -4.77
C ILE A 345 4.83 8.56 -4.57
N SER A 346 5.63 9.10 -3.65
CA SER A 346 6.95 8.54 -3.31
C SER A 346 6.86 7.06 -2.91
N GLN A 347 5.92 6.71 -2.03
CA GLN A 347 5.74 5.33 -1.55
C GLN A 347 5.26 4.36 -2.64
N MET A 348 4.42 4.82 -3.59
CA MET A 348 4.06 4.02 -4.76
C MET A 348 5.28 3.77 -5.66
N GLY A 349 6.24 4.69 -5.68
CA GLY A 349 7.53 4.50 -6.31
C GLY A 349 8.32 3.32 -5.74
N TYR A 350 8.30 3.10 -4.40
CA TYR A 350 8.93 1.92 -3.77
C TYR A 350 8.30 0.62 -4.27
N ILE A 351 6.97 0.57 -4.43
CA ILE A 351 6.30 -0.62 -4.96
C ILE A 351 6.74 -0.90 -6.40
N LEU A 352 6.78 0.13 -7.27
CA LEU A 352 7.28 -0.01 -8.64
C LEU A 352 8.75 -0.42 -8.67
N PHE A 353 9.56 0.15 -7.79
CA PHE A 353 10.99 -0.16 -7.68
C PHE A 353 11.21 -1.63 -7.31
N GLY A 354 10.44 -2.15 -6.35
CA GLY A 354 10.44 -3.57 -5.99
C GLY A 354 9.89 -4.46 -7.12
N LEU A 355 8.81 -4.04 -7.78
CA LEU A 355 8.23 -4.76 -8.91
C LEU A 355 9.22 -4.90 -10.07
N GLY A 356 10.06 -3.89 -10.32
CA GLY A 356 11.08 -3.93 -11.39
C GLY A 356 12.40 -4.60 -11.00
N SER A 357 12.49 -5.25 -9.82
CA SER A 357 13.76 -5.75 -9.27
C SER A 357 14.30 -7.04 -9.89
N GLU A 358 13.47 -7.83 -10.59
CA GLU A 358 13.79 -9.20 -11.05
C GLU A 358 14.24 -10.16 -9.93
N SER A 359 13.77 -9.92 -8.71
CA SER A 359 14.02 -10.78 -7.56
C SER A 359 12.71 -11.09 -6.85
N ILE A 360 12.49 -12.36 -6.51
CA ILE A 360 11.34 -12.76 -5.71
C ILE A 360 11.31 -11.97 -4.40
N LEU A 361 12.49 -11.73 -3.80
CA LEU A 361 12.63 -10.96 -2.57
C LEU A 361 12.21 -9.49 -2.78
N GLY A 362 12.69 -8.83 -3.84
CA GLY A 362 12.37 -7.44 -4.13
C GLY A 362 10.90 -7.21 -4.46
N ILE A 363 10.29 -8.09 -5.25
CA ILE A 363 8.86 -8.05 -5.56
C ILE A 363 8.04 -8.28 -4.30
N THR A 364 8.44 -9.23 -3.44
CA THR A 364 7.78 -9.51 -2.15
C THR A 364 7.83 -8.30 -1.24
N GLY A 365 9.00 -7.66 -1.08
CA GLY A 365 9.17 -6.44 -0.28
C GLY A 365 8.33 -5.27 -0.82
N GLY A 366 8.35 -5.07 -2.15
CA GLY A 366 7.52 -4.08 -2.84
C GLY A 366 6.02 -4.32 -2.65
N THR A 367 5.57 -5.58 -2.66
CA THR A 367 4.18 -5.94 -2.39
C THR A 367 3.81 -5.71 -0.92
N LEU A 368 4.69 -6.07 0.03
CA LEU A 368 4.50 -5.80 1.45
C LEU A 368 4.46 -4.30 1.76
N MET A 369 5.11 -3.47 0.94
CA MET A 369 5.06 -2.01 1.05
C MET A 369 3.62 -1.46 0.93
N TYR A 370 2.73 -2.12 0.21
CA TYR A 370 1.30 -1.74 0.18
C TYR A 370 0.66 -1.83 1.57
N VAL A 371 0.92 -2.90 2.31
CA VAL A 371 0.42 -3.10 3.69
C VAL A 371 0.93 -1.99 4.61
N THR A 372 2.21 -1.74 4.57
CA THR A 372 2.91 -0.72 5.36
C THR A 372 2.39 0.69 5.05
N HIS A 373 2.36 1.04 3.77
CA HIS A 373 1.82 2.31 3.31
C HIS A 373 0.36 2.48 3.74
N GLY A 374 -0.45 1.41 3.62
CA GLY A 374 -1.85 1.40 4.03
C GLY A 374 -2.04 1.84 5.48
N LEU A 375 -1.33 1.20 6.39
CA LEU A 375 -1.40 1.48 7.84
C LEU A 375 -0.83 2.84 8.19
N GLY A 376 0.40 3.14 7.74
CA GLY A 376 1.08 4.40 8.04
C GLY A 376 0.31 5.62 7.53
N LYS A 377 -0.19 5.57 6.29
CA LYS A 377 -0.98 6.66 5.70
C LYS A 377 -2.37 6.81 6.32
N GLY A 378 -3.02 5.69 6.65
CA GLY A 378 -4.27 5.71 7.38
C GLY A 378 -4.14 6.52 8.67
N ILE A 379 -3.12 6.25 9.48
CA ILE A 379 -2.81 6.97 10.72
C ILE A 379 -2.54 8.46 10.43
N LEU A 380 -1.66 8.77 9.45
CA LEU A 380 -1.24 10.15 9.18
C LEU A 380 -2.36 11.01 8.59
N PHE A 381 -3.23 10.47 7.74
CA PHE A 381 -4.41 11.21 7.27
C PHE A 381 -5.42 11.44 8.40
N MET A 382 -5.64 10.45 9.29
CA MET A 382 -6.49 10.65 10.47
C MET A 382 -5.91 11.71 11.42
N MET A 383 -4.57 11.74 11.60
CA MET A 383 -3.90 12.83 12.31
C MET A 383 -4.17 14.19 11.65
N ALA A 384 -3.98 14.30 10.34
CA ALA A 384 -4.23 15.54 9.59
C ALA A 384 -5.66 16.03 9.77
N GLY A 385 -6.64 15.10 9.69
CA GLY A 385 -8.04 15.45 9.94
C GLY A 385 -8.32 15.87 11.38
N SER A 386 -7.67 15.25 12.36
CA SER A 386 -7.79 15.63 13.76
C SER A 386 -7.28 17.06 14.00
N ILE A 387 -6.14 17.39 13.39
CA ILE A 387 -5.57 18.74 13.47
C ILE A 387 -6.51 19.76 12.82
N ILE A 388 -7.00 19.46 11.61
CA ILE A 388 -7.93 20.35 10.89
C ILE A 388 -9.20 20.59 11.70
N LEU A 389 -9.79 19.55 12.31
CA LEU A 389 -10.97 19.66 13.15
C LEU A 389 -10.76 20.58 14.37
N GLN A 390 -9.57 20.55 14.96
CA GLN A 390 -9.27 21.29 16.20
C GLN A 390 -8.77 22.70 15.94
N THR A 391 -8.11 22.93 14.81
CA THR A 391 -7.40 24.19 14.52
C THR A 391 -8.03 25.01 13.38
N GLY A 392 -8.93 24.40 12.59
CA GLY A 392 -9.51 25.02 11.39
C GLY A 392 -8.50 25.25 10.25
N THR A 393 -7.22 24.81 10.39
CA THR A 393 -6.18 25.05 9.37
C THR A 393 -5.42 23.79 9.01
N ARG A 394 -4.97 23.71 7.75
CA ARG A 394 -4.09 22.67 7.23
C ARG A 394 -2.69 23.17 6.88
N SER A 395 -2.44 24.50 7.03
CA SER A 395 -1.14 25.12 6.76
C SER A 395 -0.21 24.94 7.95
N MET A 396 0.93 24.22 7.73
CA MET A 396 1.92 23.97 8.78
C MET A 396 2.62 25.24 9.26
N SER A 397 2.67 26.29 8.45
CA SER A 397 3.23 27.60 8.85
C SER A 397 2.41 28.30 9.93
N LYS A 398 1.12 27.95 10.06
CA LYS A 398 0.21 28.48 11.10
C LYS A 398 0.11 27.55 12.34
N LEU A 399 0.83 26.43 12.33
CA LEU A 399 0.83 25.45 13.41
C LEU A 399 2.13 25.47 14.19
N GLY A 400 2.15 24.85 15.37
CA GLY A 400 3.32 24.69 16.21
C GLY A 400 2.96 24.29 17.63
N GLY A 401 3.80 23.55 18.32
CA GLY A 401 3.64 23.21 19.73
C GLY A 401 2.42 22.36 20.09
N LEU A 402 1.74 21.74 19.10
CA LEU A 402 0.53 20.96 19.34
C LEU A 402 0.78 19.68 20.15
N GLY A 403 2.03 19.21 20.27
CA GLY A 403 2.36 18.02 21.05
C GLY A 403 1.93 18.09 22.51
N GLY A 404 2.00 19.28 23.12
CA GLY A 404 1.53 19.50 24.49
C GLY A 404 0.00 19.56 24.64
N LYS A 405 -0.75 19.84 23.56
CA LYS A 405 -2.21 19.94 23.56
C LYS A 405 -2.90 18.70 23.01
N MET A 406 -2.22 17.98 22.12
CA MET A 406 -2.72 16.78 21.45
C MET A 406 -1.74 15.60 21.65
N PRO A 407 -1.42 15.21 22.90
CA PRO A 407 -0.37 14.22 23.18
C PRO A 407 -0.68 12.84 22.61
N TYR A 408 -1.92 12.35 22.71
CA TYR A 408 -2.31 11.05 22.16
C TYR A 408 -2.22 11.06 20.64
N THR A 409 -2.73 12.09 20.00
CA THR A 409 -2.63 12.26 18.54
C THR A 409 -1.17 12.33 18.12
N ALA A 410 -0.30 13.06 18.83
CA ALA A 410 1.12 13.19 18.51
C ALA A 410 1.86 11.85 18.60
N VAL A 411 1.70 11.09 19.70
CA VAL A 411 2.38 9.80 19.87
C VAL A 411 1.94 8.79 18.80
N ILE A 412 0.63 8.67 18.56
CA ILE A 412 0.13 7.73 17.56
C ILE A 412 0.58 8.13 16.14
N ALA A 413 0.55 9.43 15.83
CA ALA A 413 1.03 9.95 14.55
C ALA A 413 2.53 9.71 14.35
N MET A 414 3.33 9.75 15.43
CA MET A 414 4.76 9.40 15.36
C MET A 414 4.93 7.96 14.88
N VAL A 415 4.16 7.00 15.41
CA VAL A 415 4.20 5.60 14.95
C VAL A 415 3.88 5.51 13.46
N GLY A 416 2.84 6.23 12.98
CA GLY A 416 2.51 6.30 11.55
C GLY A 416 3.64 6.92 10.72
N GLY A 417 4.30 7.97 11.25
CA GLY A 417 5.46 8.59 10.61
C GLY A 417 6.66 7.65 10.51
N LEU A 418 7.01 6.99 11.61
CA LEU A 418 8.10 6.00 11.65
C LEU A 418 7.83 4.81 10.71
N THR A 419 6.55 4.44 10.53
CA THR A 419 6.14 3.41 9.57
C THR A 419 6.46 3.83 8.12
N ILE A 420 6.22 5.09 7.76
CA ILE A 420 6.50 5.62 6.40
C ILE A 420 8.00 5.86 6.17
N ILE A 421 8.76 6.13 7.24
CA ILE A 421 10.22 6.30 7.19
C ILE A 421 10.95 4.95 7.09
N GLY A 422 10.31 3.86 7.51
CA GLY A 422 10.93 2.55 7.55
C GLY A 422 11.85 2.32 8.77
N ILE A 423 11.44 2.79 9.96
CA ILE A 423 12.22 2.61 11.20
C ILE A 423 11.69 1.44 12.04
N PRO A 424 12.57 0.52 12.53
CA PRO A 424 12.15 -0.52 13.49
C PRO A 424 11.49 0.07 14.74
N PRO A 425 10.50 -0.58 15.37
CA PRO A 425 9.93 -1.89 15.06
C PRO A 425 8.69 -1.85 14.15
N THR A 426 8.53 -0.85 13.29
CA THR A 426 7.36 -0.73 12.43
C THR A 426 7.43 -1.65 11.20
N SER A 427 6.27 -1.92 10.60
CA SER A 427 6.18 -2.74 9.38
C SER A 427 6.95 -2.14 8.19
N GLY A 428 7.18 -0.81 8.18
CA GLY A 428 7.95 -0.11 7.16
C GLY A 428 9.35 -0.62 6.99
N PHE A 429 10.05 -0.81 8.10
CA PHE A 429 11.40 -1.35 8.09
C PHE A 429 11.47 -2.71 7.37
N MET A 430 10.52 -3.60 7.65
CA MET A 430 10.53 -4.94 7.05
C MET A 430 10.32 -4.90 5.55
N SER A 431 9.38 -4.09 5.06
CA SER A 431 9.11 -3.98 3.63
C SER A 431 10.28 -3.35 2.87
N GLU A 432 10.87 -2.26 3.38
CA GLU A 432 12.02 -1.60 2.75
C GLU A 432 13.26 -2.50 2.78
N TRP A 433 13.54 -3.14 3.92
CA TRP A 433 14.67 -4.05 4.07
C TRP A 433 14.63 -5.20 3.04
N ILE A 434 13.46 -5.87 2.92
CA ILE A 434 13.27 -6.98 2.00
C ILE A 434 13.37 -6.50 0.54
N LEU A 435 12.73 -5.36 0.22
CA LEU A 435 12.75 -4.75 -1.11
C LEU A 435 14.18 -4.42 -1.57
N PHE A 436 14.94 -3.68 -0.77
CA PHE A 436 16.29 -3.26 -1.14
C PHE A 436 17.26 -4.43 -1.23
N ASN A 437 17.16 -5.42 -0.34
CA ASN A 437 17.97 -6.63 -0.46
C ASN A 437 17.70 -7.37 -1.78
N GLY A 438 16.44 -7.43 -2.24
CA GLY A 438 16.10 -8.04 -3.51
C GLY A 438 16.71 -7.30 -4.70
N VAL A 439 16.64 -5.96 -4.72
CA VAL A 439 17.24 -5.15 -5.79
C VAL A 439 18.77 -5.30 -5.82
N LEU A 440 19.41 -5.31 -4.65
CA LEU A 440 20.86 -5.51 -4.53
C LEU A 440 21.27 -6.90 -5.01
N GLN A 441 20.51 -7.93 -4.62
CA GLN A 441 20.77 -9.32 -5.00
C GLN A 441 20.84 -9.46 -6.52
N THR A 442 19.88 -8.92 -7.26
CA THR A 442 19.87 -8.94 -8.72
C THR A 442 21.05 -8.16 -9.30
N GLY A 443 21.32 -6.95 -8.78
CA GLY A 443 22.43 -6.12 -9.25
C GLY A 443 23.79 -6.83 -9.13
N ILE A 444 24.03 -7.55 -8.04
CA ILE A 444 25.26 -8.30 -7.80
C ILE A 444 25.31 -9.57 -8.68
N HIS A 445 24.21 -10.33 -8.74
CA HIS A 445 24.14 -11.57 -9.50
C HIS A 445 24.40 -11.33 -11.00
N ASP A 446 23.76 -10.33 -11.57
CA ASP A 446 23.87 -10.01 -13.00
C ASP A 446 25.11 -9.18 -13.32
N MET A 447 25.92 -8.82 -12.32
CA MET A 447 27.05 -7.87 -12.45
C MET A 447 26.65 -6.58 -13.16
N ASN A 448 25.41 -6.15 -12.96
CA ASN A 448 24.82 -5.00 -13.65
C ASN A 448 25.06 -3.71 -12.84
N SER A 449 26.01 -2.92 -13.27
CA SER A 449 26.38 -1.66 -12.60
C SER A 449 25.22 -0.66 -12.50
N LEU A 450 24.30 -0.65 -13.49
CA LEU A 450 23.11 0.21 -13.44
C LEU A 450 22.16 -0.20 -12.32
N ARG A 451 21.88 -1.50 -12.13
CA ARG A 451 21.04 -1.99 -11.04
C ARG A 451 21.67 -1.72 -9.67
N ILE A 452 22.99 -1.84 -9.55
CA ILE A 452 23.72 -1.46 -8.32
C ILE A 452 23.60 0.05 -8.05
N ALA A 453 23.73 0.86 -9.09
CA ALA A 453 23.54 2.31 -8.96
C ALA A 453 22.08 2.66 -8.57
N LEU A 454 21.08 2.01 -9.18
CA LEU A 454 19.67 2.18 -8.83
C LEU A 454 19.40 1.81 -7.37
N PHE A 455 20.00 0.72 -6.86
CA PHE A 455 19.96 0.35 -5.44
C PHE A 455 20.53 1.48 -4.55
N GLY A 456 21.70 2.01 -4.88
CA GLY A 456 22.33 3.10 -4.12
C GLY A 456 21.47 4.36 -4.08
N PHE A 457 20.93 4.79 -5.21
CA PHE A 457 20.00 5.92 -5.27
C PHE A 457 18.68 5.62 -4.57
N GLY A 458 18.18 4.38 -4.66
CA GLY A 458 16.98 3.92 -3.96
C GLY A 458 17.11 4.08 -2.45
N ILE A 459 18.23 3.66 -1.85
CA ILE A 459 18.49 3.88 -0.41
C ILE A 459 18.55 5.37 -0.07
N LEU A 460 19.15 6.21 -0.90
CA LEU A 460 19.18 7.64 -0.63
C LEU A 460 17.77 8.26 -0.56
N THR A 461 16.77 7.67 -1.23
CA THR A 461 15.39 8.16 -1.12
C THR A 461 14.76 7.91 0.25
N THR A 462 15.26 6.96 1.05
CA THR A 462 14.80 6.76 2.43
C THR A 462 15.16 7.95 3.32
N VAL A 463 16.29 8.58 3.06
CA VAL A 463 16.68 9.85 3.72
C VAL A 463 15.68 10.95 3.37
N LEU A 464 15.24 11.02 2.11
CA LEU A 464 14.22 11.97 1.68
C LEU A 464 12.87 11.71 2.36
N SER A 465 12.48 10.43 2.53
CA SER A 465 11.28 10.03 3.27
C SER A 465 11.35 10.47 4.72
N SER A 466 12.49 10.27 5.36
CA SER A 466 12.74 10.72 6.74
C SER A 466 12.65 12.25 6.83
N ALA A 467 13.23 12.96 5.87
CA ALA A 467 13.26 14.41 5.87
C ALA A 467 11.85 15.02 5.82
N TYR A 468 10.98 14.62 4.89
CA TYR A 468 9.66 15.25 4.79
C TYR A 468 8.73 14.85 5.95
N ILE A 469 8.81 13.64 6.50
CA ILE A 469 7.99 13.23 7.65
C ILE A 469 8.43 13.95 8.92
N LEU A 470 9.73 13.93 9.24
CA LEU A 470 10.25 14.58 10.45
C LEU A 470 10.11 16.09 10.38
N TRP A 471 10.27 16.69 9.20
CA TRP A 471 10.04 18.11 8.97
C TRP A 471 8.57 18.49 9.23
N MET A 472 7.61 17.73 8.66
CA MET A 472 6.20 17.91 8.91
C MET A 472 5.88 17.77 10.40
N TYR A 473 6.39 16.71 11.03
CA TYR A 473 6.16 16.42 12.45
C TYR A 473 6.71 17.53 13.36
N LYS A 474 7.93 18.02 13.07
CA LYS A 474 8.57 19.14 13.78
C LYS A 474 7.70 20.40 13.71
N ARG A 475 7.22 20.77 12.53
CA ARG A 475 6.43 21.99 12.33
C ARG A 475 5.08 21.94 13.03
N ILE A 476 4.47 20.77 13.17
CA ILE A 476 3.14 20.61 13.76
C ILE A 476 3.22 20.49 15.29
N PHE A 477 4.04 19.58 15.78
CA PHE A 477 4.01 19.16 17.19
C PHE A 477 5.02 19.86 18.09
N PHE A 478 6.10 20.40 17.54
CA PHE A 478 7.15 21.08 18.31
C PHE A 478 7.11 22.58 18.15
N GLY A 479 7.85 23.27 19.04
CA GLY A 479 7.95 24.73 19.04
C GLY A 479 6.95 25.41 19.97
N LYS A 480 6.77 26.71 19.79
CA LYS A 480 5.80 27.51 20.56
C LYS A 480 4.41 27.37 19.95
N ILE A 481 3.41 27.22 20.80
CA ILE A 481 2.00 27.20 20.35
C ILE A 481 1.57 28.63 20.02
N PRO A 482 0.95 28.88 18.83
CA PRO A 482 0.31 30.15 18.52
C PRO A 482 -0.80 30.47 19.52
N GLN A 483 -0.96 31.76 19.87
CA GLN A 483 -1.99 32.17 20.86
C GLN A 483 -3.40 31.76 20.46
N GLU A 484 -3.69 31.77 19.16
CA GLU A 484 -4.98 31.36 18.59
C GLU A 484 -5.29 29.86 18.84
N LEU A 485 -4.27 29.04 19.09
CA LEU A 485 -4.40 27.58 19.24
C LEU A 485 -4.28 27.09 20.71
N VAL A 486 -4.20 28.00 21.68
CA VAL A 486 -4.05 27.63 23.11
C VAL A 486 -5.25 26.83 23.63
N HIS A 487 -6.44 27.02 23.05
CA HIS A 487 -7.68 26.34 23.43
C HIS A 487 -7.85 24.93 22.83
N VAL A 488 -6.97 24.53 21.89
CA VAL A 488 -7.01 23.24 21.20
C VAL A 488 -6.95 22.08 22.21
N LYS A 489 -7.78 21.07 21.97
CA LYS A 489 -7.84 19.81 22.75
C LYS A 489 -7.44 18.64 21.87
N ASP A 490 -7.12 17.51 22.51
CA ASP A 490 -6.82 16.28 21.76
C ASP A 490 -8.04 15.75 20.99
N ALA A 491 -7.79 14.86 20.03
CA ALA A 491 -8.83 14.30 19.19
C ALA A 491 -9.88 13.50 19.99
N ASN A 492 -11.08 13.39 19.42
CA ASN A 492 -12.17 12.60 20.01
C ASN A 492 -11.75 11.12 20.16
N ARG A 493 -12.29 10.43 21.20
CA ARG A 493 -12.01 9.00 21.47
C ARG A 493 -12.20 8.08 20.27
N TYR A 494 -13.22 8.30 19.44
CA TYR A 494 -13.43 7.53 18.21
C TYR A 494 -12.23 7.64 17.27
N ILE A 495 -11.63 8.81 17.18
CA ILE A 495 -10.47 9.09 16.34
C ILE A 495 -9.21 8.45 16.94
N THR A 496 -8.92 8.73 18.22
CA THR A 496 -7.70 8.24 18.88
C THR A 496 -7.66 6.72 19.01
N VAL A 497 -8.78 6.07 19.30
CA VAL A 497 -8.88 4.60 19.37
C VAL A 497 -8.66 3.98 18.01
N THR A 498 -9.27 4.52 16.96
CA THR A 498 -9.12 4.02 15.59
C THR A 498 -7.67 4.16 15.10
N MET A 499 -7.06 5.33 15.33
CA MET A 499 -5.65 5.56 15.00
C MET A 499 -4.72 4.63 15.79
N GLY A 500 -5.00 4.46 17.10
CA GLY A 500 -4.24 3.59 18.00
C GLY A 500 -4.29 2.11 17.58
N ALA A 501 -5.45 1.64 17.13
CA ALA A 501 -5.60 0.28 16.61
C ALA A 501 -4.73 0.03 15.37
N LEU A 502 -4.69 0.97 14.42
CA LEU A 502 -3.81 0.86 13.25
C LEU A 502 -2.33 0.98 13.64
N ALA A 503 -1.99 1.82 14.64
CA ALA A 503 -0.63 1.94 15.14
C ALA A 503 -0.16 0.63 15.82
N ALA A 504 -1.02 0.00 16.61
CA ALA A 504 -0.73 -1.31 17.19
C ALA A 504 -0.52 -2.37 16.09
N LEU A 505 -1.36 -2.36 15.05
CA LEU A 505 -1.27 -3.32 13.95
C LEU A 505 0.05 -3.17 13.17
N THR A 506 0.50 -1.93 12.88
CA THR A 506 1.78 -1.73 12.17
C THR A 506 2.99 -2.20 13.01
N LEU A 507 2.94 -2.04 14.34
CA LEU A 507 3.98 -2.56 15.23
C LEU A 507 3.95 -4.10 15.29
N ILE A 508 2.76 -4.70 15.37
CA ILE A 508 2.62 -6.17 15.36
C ILE A 508 3.18 -6.75 14.06
N ILE A 509 2.81 -6.18 12.90
CA ILE A 509 3.33 -6.63 11.60
C ILE A 509 4.83 -6.37 11.47
N GLY A 510 5.35 -5.29 12.06
CA GLY A 510 6.78 -4.99 12.04
C GLY A 510 7.61 -6.00 12.82
N VAL A 511 7.08 -6.49 13.95
CA VAL A 511 7.73 -7.53 14.77
C VAL A 511 7.46 -8.93 14.23
N TYR A 512 6.26 -9.19 13.70
CA TYR A 512 5.83 -10.49 13.18
C TYR A 512 5.16 -10.35 11.80
N PRO A 513 5.93 -10.14 10.71
CA PRO A 513 5.42 -9.94 9.36
C PRO A 513 4.97 -11.23 8.69
N THR A 514 5.31 -12.40 9.23
CA THR A 514 5.11 -13.74 8.65
C THR A 514 3.70 -13.97 8.07
N PRO A 515 2.60 -13.55 8.72
CA PRO A 515 1.25 -13.78 8.19
C PRO A 515 0.97 -13.09 6.84
N PHE A 516 1.67 -12.00 6.55
CA PHE A 516 1.60 -11.31 5.27
C PHE A 516 2.74 -11.71 4.32
N LEU A 517 3.93 -11.87 4.88
CA LEU A 517 5.15 -12.14 4.09
C LEU A 517 5.10 -13.50 3.40
N ASN A 518 4.76 -14.56 4.13
CA ASN A 518 4.79 -15.93 3.60
C ASN A 518 3.78 -16.15 2.45
N PRO A 519 2.50 -15.71 2.54
CA PRO A 519 1.58 -15.82 1.43
C PRO A 519 2.06 -15.07 0.18
N ILE A 520 2.61 -13.85 0.33
CA ILE A 520 3.15 -13.06 -0.77
C ILE A 520 4.33 -13.80 -1.41
N ALA A 521 5.34 -14.17 -0.61
CA ALA A 521 6.55 -14.80 -1.09
C ALA A 521 6.27 -16.14 -1.78
N GLY A 522 5.41 -16.98 -1.19
CA GLY A 522 5.01 -18.26 -1.76
C GLY A 522 4.26 -18.11 -3.08
N TYR A 523 3.38 -17.10 -3.19
CA TYR A 523 2.68 -16.82 -4.44
C TYR A 523 3.63 -16.36 -5.55
N ILE A 524 4.52 -15.39 -5.26
CA ILE A 524 5.49 -14.87 -6.22
C ILE A 524 6.48 -15.96 -6.64
N GLN A 525 6.95 -16.78 -5.70
CA GLN A 525 7.79 -17.94 -6.02
C GLN A 525 7.08 -18.92 -6.98
N GLY A 526 5.76 -19.13 -6.79
CA GLY A 526 4.96 -19.96 -7.69
C GLY A 526 4.84 -19.38 -9.11
N ILE A 527 4.79 -18.05 -9.28
CA ILE A 527 4.80 -17.40 -10.60
C ILE A 527 6.09 -17.74 -11.36
N PHE A 528 7.23 -17.70 -10.68
CA PHE A 528 8.56 -17.87 -11.28
C PHE A 528 9.13 -19.28 -11.19
N ALA A 529 8.36 -20.27 -10.75
CA ALA A 529 8.82 -21.65 -10.58
C ALA A 529 9.43 -22.27 -11.85
N HIS A 530 9.10 -21.74 -13.03
CA HIS A 530 9.57 -22.19 -14.33
C HIS A 530 10.35 -21.13 -15.12
N THR A 531 10.77 -20.04 -14.46
CA THR A 531 11.46 -18.91 -15.10
C THR A 531 12.86 -18.80 -14.50
N PRO A 532 13.93 -19.27 -15.20
CA PRO A 532 15.28 -19.29 -14.63
C PRO A 532 15.90 -17.91 -14.41
N ASP A 533 15.36 -16.87 -15.06
CA ASP A 533 15.94 -15.51 -15.08
C ASP A 533 15.59 -14.67 -13.86
N VAL A 534 14.74 -15.17 -12.93
CA VAL A 534 14.36 -14.45 -11.71
C VAL A 534 15.01 -15.10 -10.50
N LEU A 535 15.76 -14.32 -9.74
CA LEU A 535 16.51 -14.82 -8.58
C LEU A 535 15.59 -15.36 -7.49
N PRO A 536 15.79 -16.62 -7.06
CA PRO A 536 14.99 -17.25 -6.01
C PRO A 536 15.26 -16.62 -4.64
N LEU A 537 14.44 -17.00 -3.67
CA LEU A 537 14.69 -16.68 -2.27
C LEU A 537 16.02 -17.32 -1.83
N PRO A 538 16.84 -16.64 -1.00
CA PRO A 538 18.03 -17.22 -0.43
C PRO A 538 17.69 -18.51 0.32
N THR A 539 18.21 -19.65 -0.12
CA THR A 539 18.06 -20.91 0.62
C THR A 539 18.92 -20.87 1.87
N ALA A 540 18.34 -21.21 3.02
CA ALA A 540 19.10 -21.36 4.26
C ALA A 540 20.10 -22.49 4.10
N GLY A 541 21.38 -22.12 3.87
CA GLY A 541 22.59 -22.91 3.99
C GLY A 541 22.55 -24.40 3.66
N GLY A 542 22.58 -24.76 2.37
CA GLY A 542 23.14 -26.04 1.96
C GLY A 542 24.67 -25.89 1.83
N GLY A 543 25.42 -26.33 2.82
CA GLY A 543 26.87 -26.48 2.67
C GLY A 543 27.17 -27.48 1.56
N GLY A 544 27.64 -27.00 0.44
CA GLY A 544 28.12 -27.86 -0.66
C GLY A 544 29.35 -28.65 -0.20
N SER A 545 29.20 -29.93 0.01
CA SER A 545 30.33 -30.86 0.01
C SER A 545 30.71 -31.13 -1.45
N ASN A 546 31.71 -30.41 -1.92
CA ASN A 546 32.45 -30.84 -3.12
C ASN A 546 33.20 -32.14 -2.79
N ASN A 547 32.67 -33.27 -3.18
CA ASN A 547 33.44 -34.46 -3.37
C ASN A 547 33.57 -34.68 -4.88
N GLY A 548 34.71 -34.29 -5.41
CA GLY A 548 35.15 -34.71 -6.73
C GLY A 548 35.62 -36.17 -6.63
N GLU A 549 35.07 -37.03 -7.46
CA GLU A 549 35.76 -38.26 -7.90
C GLU A 549 35.46 -38.46 -9.37
N GLY A 550 36.53 -38.54 -10.14
CA GLY A 550 36.52 -38.88 -11.52
C GLY A 550 36.37 -40.39 -11.73
N GLY A 551 35.74 -40.77 -12.82
CA GLY A 551 35.67 -42.15 -13.28
C GLY A 551 35.16 -42.20 -14.70
N ALA A 552 36.08 -42.43 -15.62
CA ALA A 552 35.81 -42.71 -17.03
C ALA A 552 35.25 -44.15 -17.20
N GLY A 553 34.32 -44.32 -18.15
CA GLY A 553 33.87 -45.67 -18.53
C GLY A 553 32.86 -45.66 -19.68
N SER A 554 33.35 -46.03 -20.83
CA SER A 554 32.75 -46.25 -22.14
C SER A 554 31.60 -47.26 -22.17
N GLY A 555 30.68 -47.15 -23.15
CA GLY A 555 29.93 -48.27 -23.68
C GLY A 555 28.54 -47.96 -24.22
N GLY A 556 28.37 -48.06 -25.48
CA GLY A 556 27.27 -47.73 -26.38
C GLY A 556 26.02 -48.65 -26.34
N PRO A 557 25.20 -48.70 -27.38
CA PRO A 557 23.72 -48.58 -27.28
C PRO A 557 22.97 -49.87 -27.60
N SER A 558 21.70 -49.96 -27.18
CA SER A 558 20.63 -50.68 -27.91
C SER A 558 19.27 -50.60 -27.17
N ALA A 559 18.33 -50.06 -27.86
CA ALA A 559 17.15 -50.67 -28.49
C ALA A 559 15.96 -51.09 -27.62
N VAL A 560 14.85 -50.39 -27.88
CA VAL A 560 13.46 -50.89 -28.09
C VAL A 560 12.77 -51.71 -26.99
N GLY A 561 11.56 -51.27 -26.61
CA GLY A 561 10.57 -52.12 -25.95
C GLY A 561 9.47 -51.39 -25.18
N ASP A 562 8.44 -51.19 -25.83
CA ASP A 562 6.99 -51.06 -25.66
C ASP A 562 6.37 -51.34 -24.29
N SER A 563 5.31 -50.55 -24.04
CA SER A 563 4.05 -50.81 -23.33
C SER A 563 4.05 -51.27 -21.87
N SER A 564 3.41 -50.51 -21.03
CA SER A 564 2.08 -50.80 -20.43
C SER A 564 1.78 -49.91 -19.21
N ILE A 565 0.58 -49.43 -19.24
CA ILE A 565 -0.20 -48.79 -18.16
C ILE A 565 -0.25 -49.71 -16.93
N THR A 566 0.12 -49.20 -15.77
CA THR A 566 -0.62 -49.54 -14.52
C THR A 566 -0.42 -48.48 -13.43
N SER A 567 -1.56 -48.11 -12.94
CA SER A 567 -1.87 -47.36 -11.69
C SER A 567 -0.96 -47.70 -10.51
N ALA A 568 -0.80 -46.73 -9.72
CA ALA A 568 -0.92 -46.71 -8.26
C ALA A 568 0.29 -46.18 -7.49
N ASN A 569 -0.06 -45.39 -6.63
CA ASN A 569 0.41 -45.13 -5.26
C ASN A 569 1.01 -43.74 -5.02
N SER A 570 0.06 -42.92 -4.56
CA SER A 570 0.31 -41.88 -3.56
C SER A 570 1.26 -42.40 -2.46
N LYS A 571 2.50 -41.96 -2.48
CA LYS A 571 3.30 -41.90 -1.27
C LYS A 571 3.23 -40.46 -0.75
N ASN A 572 2.41 -40.28 0.27
CA ASN A 572 2.52 -39.21 1.23
C ASN A 572 3.97 -39.12 1.71
N VAL A 573 4.72 -38.16 1.18
CA VAL A 573 5.90 -37.69 1.87
C VAL A 573 5.38 -36.69 2.90
N ALA A 574 5.19 -37.17 4.10
CA ALA A 574 5.09 -36.35 5.29
C ALA A 574 6.37 -35.51 5.35
N ILE A 575 6.27 -34.24 5.00
CA ILE A 575 7.27 -33.25 5.37
C ILE A 575 7.04 -33.04 6.86
N GLU A 576 7.74 -33.84 7.64
CA GLU A 576 7.90 -33.66 9.06
C GLU A 576 8.47 -32.25 9.28
N ALA A 577 7.79 -31.50 10.13
CA ALA A 577 8.11 -30.16 10.55
C ALA A 577 9.50 -30.09 11.15
N ALA A 578 10.52 -29.90 10.34
CA ALA A 578 11.76 -29.29 10.77
C ALA A 578 11.42 -27.81 11.00
N GLY A 579 11.27 -27.40 12.25
CA GLY A 579 10.99 -26.04 12.70
C GLY A 579 12.11 -25.07 12.29
N ILE A 580 12.16 -24.74 11.03
CA ILE A 580 13.05 -23.72 10.48
C ILE A 580 12.24 -22.44 10.41
N HIS A 581 12.33 -21.66 11.48
CA HIS A 581 11.87 -20.28 11.44
C HIS A 581 12.73 -19.52 10.42
N PRO A 582 12.20 -19.09 9.26
CA PRO A 582 12.97 -18.36 8.24
C PRO A 582 13.61 -17.08 8.81
N TYR A 583 13.07 -16.54 9.89
CA TYR A 583 13.54 -15.35 10.58
C TYR A 583 14.86 -15.53 11.34
N LYS A 584 15.09 -16.68 11.98
CA LYS A 584 16.38 -16.95 12.65
C LYS A 584 17.53 -17.01 11.65
N ASN A 585 17.26 -17.50 10.44
CA ASN A 585 18.28 -17.65 9.42
C ASN A 585 18.58 -16.33 8.67
N VAL A 586 17.59 -15.45 8.49
CA VAL A 586 17.83 -14.12 7.90
C VAL A 586 18.64 -13.24 8.87
N MET A 587 18.35 -13.27 10.17
CA MET A 587 19.14 -12.55 11.19
C MET A 587 20.53 -13.18 11.41
N ALA A 588 20.64 -14.50 11.41
CA ALA A 588 21.93 -15.18 11.54
C ALA A 588 22.83 -14.97 10.29
N ASN A 589 22.25 -14.92 9.10
CA ASN A 589 23.00 -14.63 7.88
C ASN A 589 23.37 -13.15 7.76
N SER A 590 22.55 -12.20 8.24
CA SER A 590 22.94 -10.79 8.29
C SER A 590 24.07 -10.52 9.27
N GLN A 591 24.12 -11.21 10.41
CA GLN A 591 25.25 -11.16 11.33
C GLN A 591 26.51 -11.84 10.76
N LYS A 592 26.38 -12.98 10.05
CA LYS A 592 27.51 -13.61 9.34
C LYS A 592 28.02 -12.75 8.19
N PHE A 593 27.13 -12.08 7.45
CA PHE A 593 27.51 -11.18 6.37
C PHE A 593 28.22 -9.92 6.89
N GLY A 594 27.72 -9.33 7.99
CA GLY A 594 28.37 -8.23 8.68
C GLY A 594 29.75 -8.60 9.21
N ASN A 595 29.89 -9.78 9.82
CA ASN A 595 31.16 -10.28 10.31
C ASN A 595 32.14 -10.66 9.20
N ASN A 596 31.68 -11.22 8.08
CA ASN A 596 32.54 -11.54 6.94
C ASN A 596 33.00 -10.27 6.19
N VAL A 597 32.17 -9.24 6.09
CA VAL A 597 32.59 -7.95 5.52
C VAL A 597 33.63 -7.28 6.42
N ILE A 598 33.47 -7.31 7.72
CA ILE A 598 34.45 -6.78 8.69
C ILE A 598 35.72 -7.63 8.68
N HIS A 599 35.63 -8.96 8.57
CA HIS A 599 36.80 -9.85 8.52
C HIS A 599 37.59 -9.69 7.21
N ASN A 600 36.92 -9.56 6.08
CA ASN A 600 37.59 -9.31 4.78
C ASN A 600 38.16 -7.88 4.70
N TYR A 601 37.55 -6.91 5.36
CA TYR A 601 38.12 -5.55 5.45
C TYR A 601 39.40 -5.55 6.30
N ASN A 602 39.44 -6.32 7.39
CA ASN A 602 40.64 -6.47 8.21
C ASN A 602 41.73 -7.30 7.54
N TYR A 603 41.38 -8.31 6.71
CA TYR A 603 42.35 -9.10 5.94
C TYR A 603 42.92 -8.31 4.74
N GLY A 604 42.09 -7.46 4.11
CA GLY A 604 42.55 -6.56 3.02
C GLY A 604 43.52 -5.50 3.50
N ILE A 605 43.35 -5.01 4.74
CA ILE A 605 44.25 -4.01 5.32
C ILE A 605 45.57 -4.64 5.78
N SER A 606 45.58 -5.88 6.30
CA SER A 606 46.80 -6.56 6.73
C SER A 606 47.70 -7.01 5.58
N ASN A 607 47.15 -7.38 4.43
CA ASN A 607 47.94 -7.76 3.25
C ASN A 607 48.48 -6.57 2.45
N GLN A 608 47.89 -5.38 2.57
CA GLN A 608 48.46 -4.15 1.97
C GLN A 608 49.59 -3.56 2.81
N TYR A 609 49.79 -3.98 4.06
CA TYR A 609 50.86 -3.48 4.92
C TYR A 609 52.15 -4.28 4.85
N GLN A 610 52.18 -5.43 4.16
CA GLN A 610 53.43 -6.23 4.01
C GLN A 610 54.22 -5.97 2.73
N ASP A 611 53.66 -5.25 1.73
CA ASP A 611 54.35 -5.04 0.46
C ASP A 611 54.85 -3.62 0.15
N ASN A 612 54.75 -2.68 1.08
CA ASN A 612 55.23 -1.30 0.84
C ASN A 612 56.03 -0.73 2.02
N ASN A 613 57.17 -1.34 2.31
CA ASN A 613 58.21 -0.71 3.13
C ASN A 613 59.33 -0.22 2.22
N ASN A 614 59.08 0.83 1.48
CA ASN A 614 60.10 1.81 1.00
C ASN A 614 59.42 3.01 0.36
N ASN A 615 59.66 4.15 0.96
CA ASN A 615 59.42 5.52 0.53
C ASN A 615 58.12 6.24 1.00
N ASN A 616 58.41 7.26 1.78
CA ASN A 616 57.74 8.52 2.02
C ASN A 616 56.85 8.68 3.25
N ASN A 617 57.50 9.16 4.32
CA ASN A 617 56.94 10.00 5.37
C ASN A 617 56.23 11.24 4.79
N ASN A 618 54.88 11.29 4.78
CA ASN A 618 54.11 12.54 4.87
C ASN A 618 52.59 12.41 4.79
N TYR A 619 52.00 11.18 4.90
CA TYR A 619 50.55 11.03 4.89
C TYR A 619 49.94 10.49 6.21
N ASN A 620 50.73 10.40 7.27
CA ASN A 620 50.29 9.67 8.51
C ASN A 620 49.62 10.58 9.58
N THR A 621 49.45 11.86 9.37
CA THR A 621 48.85 12.78 10.37
C THR A 621 47.34 13.01 10.18
N GLY A 622 46.75 12.68 9.02
CA GLY A 622 45.35 12.89 8.72
C GLY A 622 44.43 11.77 9.20
N LEU A 623 44.85 10.51 9.09
CA LEU A 623 44.04 9.33 9.42
C LEU A 623 43.94 9.04 10.93
N ILE A 624 44.93 9.43 11.71
CA ILE A 624 44.92 9.28 13.17
C ILE A 624 43.93 10.27 13.82
N LYS A 625 43.72 11.44 13.24
CA LYS A 625 42.73 12.41 13.73
C LYS A 625 41.26 11.97 13.47
N ILE A 626 40.99 11.22 12.42
CA ILE A 626 39.66 10.73 12.10
C ILE A 626 39.27 9.54 13.00
N SER A 627 40.23 8.67 13.32
CA SER A 627 40.01 7.53 14.21
C SER A 627 39.74 7.94 15.67
N SER A 628 40.40 9.02 16.14
CA SER A 628 40.18 9.53 17.49
C SER A 628 38.87 10.32 17.63
N ALA A 629 38.40 10.97 16.57
CA ALA A 629 37.12 11.66 16.54
C ALA A 629 35.92 10.68 16.53
N LEU A 630 36.05 9.52 15.85
CA LEU A 630 35.01 8.47 15.87
C LEU A 630 34.92 7.73 17.20
N LYS A 631 36.05 7.50 17.88
CA LYS A 631 36.06 6.91 19.22
C LYS A 631 35.49 7.83 20.31
N GLY A 632 35.63 9.16 20.14
CA GLY A 632 35.02 10.15 21.03
C GLY A 632 33.49 10.26 20.88
N ALA A 633 32.97 10.08 19.67
CA ALA A 633 31.55 10.15 19.39
C ALA A 633 30.76 8.91 19.90
N ILE A 634 31.40 7.75 19.96
CA ILE A 634 30.78 6.51 20.48
C ILE A 634 30.75 6.48 22.03
N ALA A 635 31.69 7.16 22.70
CA ALA A 635 31.74 7.18 24.16
C ALA A 635 30.76 8.17 24.82
N THR A 636 30.15 9.08 24.06
CA THR A 636 29.17 10.08 24.55
C THR A 636 27.72 9.66 24.40
N THR A 637 27.44 8.51 23.77
CA THR A 637 26.07 7.95 23.60
C THR A 637 25.71 6.85 24.58
N THR A 638 26.60 6.54 25.56
CA THR A 638 26.36 5.52 26.62
C THR A 638 26.43 6.12 28.03
N LYS A 639 25.94 7.34 28.21
CA LYS A 639 25.59 7.85 29.54
C LYS A 639 24.21 8.50 29.54
#